data_dcb1f7ba23c971483fe8328fce1c09ed
#
_entry.id   dcb1f7ba23c971483fe8328fce1c09ed
#
_cell.length_a   1.000
_cell.length_b   1.000
_cell.length_c   1.000
_cell.angle_alpha   90.00
_cell.angle_beta   90.00
_cell.angle_gamma   90.00
#
_symmetry.space_group_name_H-M   'P 1'
#
loop_
_entity.id
_entity.type
_entity.pdbx_description
1 polymer ?
#
loop_
_entity_poly.entity_id
_entity_poly.type
_entity_poly.pdbx_seq_one_letter_code
_entity_poly.pdbx_strand_id
1 'polypeptide(L)'
;MDPAAPSLTLTAPVGDVRSLLSGLVDATGWLLTHWYVLALLSAGSWALAEWVVRRLARKASAERMTLELVPTRHFDPGLEEIFRRGVQLARASTSMPWWAPRRTKAVQIRLRADGSSPLRYRIEGPAGGERLLSITPFGPAVTVQRGRPIADKPRKYVVRAEFILRGKPTAPLRDVPLDPDPLQPLVDAVSDLRAGLGDLAEVRLDIQRAPKWTLRARRVQLMSDARRRERAEAQRAARWLRQDAGGLEDSLGWQLQQLIGGKHNGGGAGGGRRLVMPPVPRRVEPAEALGKLADDDHLVRVQLLVMCASDTEGRAEARLAQLQAGLDVFGGGSRWAMRGWHLGPWRLGADRWPSRRGFERRWQLGHCQPPRPNWVRLEELTGLLKPPTVHCRLPLLASDLPTFEFGDPRLLLQGIHQGPDGRRRLVSTYAAETLFEVGVGKAGGGKTERALAQAIGWAHAGGGLMFVDPHRDSWPRALPFLAHDTLADRIALIDLGAHGPAPHVSSWNPLDMRQGQVAHEVVEATADAFASVLGWDDATAPRALTILTAALAVLVAVNAAACQARRPEDQTTLFHVRALLTDPAFRAAALNGVEGRLDEETRAWWRSVFPTLPVDAFAVVLNPITRLAANPVTRAFLGQPAGVYNIRTAMDSKMIVWVCPGGNGPTDRLITALLARDLLRAVRSRRDVPEAKRVPFRAYFDELITLTGAAPETIAAMFEDFRKYRVHVHGMTQLLARLPGPVRLSLVQNASTLASTAGSQSAIAPITAEWGDQPGPDVVAALDRFDHYMSLTVHGRRIGPVRITGPHLDDVFAAYARPDNAAPFERAARTTAGTAPLDELTTRARSQLDRASAFLTQLAPATAPDSQEKTYK
;
A
#
# COMPACT_ATOMS: atom_id res chain seq x y z
N MET A 1 83.93 60.09 -8.93
CA MET A 1 83.87 60.58 -7.54
C MET A 1 83.31 59.48 -6.74
N ASP A 2 84.18 58.77 -6.07
CA ASP A 2 83.83 57.80 -5.00
C ASP A 2 83.09 58.48 -3.84
N PRO A 3 82.28 57.76 -3.11
CA PRO A 3 82.78 57.33 -1.85
C PRO A 3 82.29 55.94 -1.31
N ALA A 4 83.31 55.24 -0.86
CA ALA A 4 83.45 54.49 0.37
C ALA A 4 82.25 53.69 0.91
N ALA A 5 82.36 52.37 0.87
CA ALA A 5 81.63 51.43 1.67
C ALA A 5 82.13 51.34 3.09
N PRO A 6 81.27 51.27 4.17
CA PRO A 6 81.71 50.91 5.49
C PRO A 6 81.75 49.43 5.68
N SER A 7 82.86 48.90 6.02
CA SER A 7 83.12 47.53 6.50
C SER A 7 82.47 47.33 7.91
N LEU A 8 81.36 46.58 8.02
CA LEU A 8 80.84 46.09 9.23
C LEU A 8 81.59 44.83 9.70
N THR A 9 82.54 45.04 10.61
CA THR A 9 83.16 43.98 11.41
C THR A 9 82.18 43.53 12.46
N LEU A 10 81.57 42.35 12.27
CA LEU A 10 80.79 41.65 13.27
C LEU A 10 81.78 40.95 14.25
N THR A 11 82.14 41.64 15.32
CA THR A 11 82.70 41.01 16.52
C THR A 11 81.53 40.66 17.45
N ALA A 12 81.05 39.44 17.33
CA ALA A 12 80.17 38.91 18.34
C ALA A 12 80.93 38.61 19.62
N PRO A 13 80.44 39.03 20.78
CA PRO A 13 81.18 38.76 22.03
C PRO A 13 81.01 37.31 22.41
N VAL A 14 82.11 36.57 22.45
CA VAL A 14 82.22 35.15 22.83
C VAL A 14 81.68 34.90 24.25
N GLY A 15 81.37 35.93 25.02
CA GLY A 15 80.73 35.79 26.34
C GLY A 15 79.28 35.36 26.33
N ASP A 16 78.49 35.72 25.30
CA ASP A 16 77.05 35.44 25.23
C ASP A 16 76.74 33.97 24.92
N VAL A 17 77.60 33.26 24.21
CA VAL A 17 77.34 31.88 23.84
C VAL A 17 77.50 30.95 25.05
N ARG A 18 78.39 31.24 26.02
CA ARG A 18 78.54 30.48 27.24
C ARG A 18 77.38 30.70 28.22
N SER A 19 76.88 31.90 28.31
CA SER A 19 75.72 32.25 29.17
C SER A 19 74.42 31.61 28.57
N LEU A 20 74.30 31.61 27.25
CA LEU A 20 73.20 30.90 26.58
C LEU A 20 73.29 29.40 26.71
N LEU A 21 74.48 28.81 26.63
CA LEU A 21 74.70 27.38 26.84
C LEU A 21 74.50 26.94 28.33
N SER A 22 74.97 27.76 29.30
CA SER A 22 74.67 27.50 30.72
C SER A 22 73.17 27.63 31.03
N GLY A 23 72.52 28.71 30.53
CA GLY A 23 71.09 28.85 30.67
C GLY A 23 70.26 27.71 29.98
N LEU A 24 70.79 27.16 28.88
CA LEU A 24 70.14 25.98 28.23
C LEU A 24 70.38 24.71 29.06
N VAL A 25 71.52 24.51 29.69
CA VAL A 25 71.81 23.36 30.58
C VAL A 25 71.05 23.52 31.86
N ASP A 26 70.92 24.67 32.46
CA ASP A 26 70.11 24.90 33.67
C ASP A 26 68.61 24.72 33.34
N ALA A 27 68.15 25.23 32.22
CA ALA A 27 66.79 25.01 31.73
C ALA A 27 66.48 23.52 31.41
N THR A 28 67.44 22.80 30.84
CA THR A 28 67.24 21.34 30.61
C THR A 28 67.31 20.56 31.93
N GLY A 29 68.17 20.94 32.86
CA GLY A 29 68.20 20.35 34.19
C GLY A 29 66.91 20.59 34.99
N TRP A 30 66.39 21.83 34.93
CA TRP A 30 65.10 22.17 35.52
C TRP A 30 63.96 21.40 34.84
N LEU A 31 63.93 21.31 33.51
CA LEU A 31 62.99 20.54 32.74
C LEU A 31 63.01 19.05 33.10
N LEU A 32 64.18 18.46 33.29
CA LEU A 32 64.33 17.04 33.66
C LEU A 32 63.88 16.79 35.12
N THR A 33 64.07 17.76 36.04
CA THR A 33 63.60 17.60 37.42
C THR A 33 62.13 17.95 37.61
N HIS A 34 61.53 18.78 36.74
CA HIS A 34 60.15 19.24 36.85
C HIS A 34 59.27 18.77 35.67
N TRP A 35 59.66 17.63 35.01
CA TRP A 35 58.91 17.09 33.88
C TRP A 35 57.42 16.88 34.18
N TYR A 36 57.03 16.64 35.43
CA TYR A 36 55.66 16.48 35.87
C TYR A 36 54.87 17.83 35.77
N VAL A 37 55.51 18.99 35.90
CA VAL A 37 54.83 20.30 35.71
C VAL A 37 54.48 20.48 34.23
N LEU A 38 55.39 20.14 33.35
CA LEU A 38 55.16 20.17 31.90
C LEU A 38 54.11 19.12 31.50
N ALA A 39 54.16 17.95 32.13
CA ALA A 39 53.13 16.95 31.90
C ALA A 39 51.73 17.40 32.36
N LEU A 40 51.66 18.04 33.54
CA LEU A 40 50.41 18.65 34.04
C LEU A 40 49.91 19.80 33.19
N LEU A 41 50.80 20.72 32.77
CA LEU A 41 50.43 21.84 31.86
C LEU A 41 49.99 21.32 30.50
N SER A 42 50.68 20.29 29.95
CA SER A 42 50.25 19.70 28.68
C SER A 42 48.93 18.95 28.82
N ALA A 43 48.70 18.22 29.91
CA ALA A 43 47.44 17.56 30.22
C ALA A 43 46.30 18.59 30.45
N GLY A 44 46.56 19.68 31.14
CA GLY A 44 45.60 20.75 31.35
C GLY A 44 45.23 21.48 30.06
N SER A 45 46.25 21.85 29.25
CA SER A 45 46.01 22.49 27.98
C SER A 45 45.29 21.54 27.00
N TRP A 46 45.63 20.23 27.01
CA TRP A 46 44.92 19.25 26.24
C TRP A 46 43.45 19.10 26.70
N ALA A 47 43.21 19.03 27.99
CA ALA A 47 41.86 18.97 28.56
C ALA A 47 41.02 20.22 28.23
N LEU A 48 41.62 21.41 28.31
CA LEU A 48 40.98 22.68 27.93
C LEU A 48 40.67 22.69 26.43
N ALA A 49 41.61 22.32 25.59
CA ALA A 49 41.42 22.23 24.13
C ALA A 49 40.28 21.24 23.79
N GLU A 50 40.29 20.07 24.42
CA GLU A 50 39.23 19.07 24.23
C GLU A 50 37.87 19.59 24.72
N TRP A 51 37.82 20.31 25.84
CA TRP A 51 36.61 20.97 26.37
C TRP A 51 36.07 22.03 25.40
N VAL A 52 36.93 22.88 24.87
CA VAL A 52 36.55 23.90 23.86
C VAL A 52 36.03 23.23 22.62
N VAL A 53 36.72 22.23 22.09
CA VAL A 53 36.29 21.49 20.91
C VAL A 53 34.94 20.81 21.13
N ARG A 54 34.67 20.23 22.31
CA ARG A 54 33.39 19.67 22.67
C ARG A 54 32.27 20.70 22.72
N ARG A 55 32.54 21.86 23.31
CA ARG A 55 31.58 22.95 23.39
C ARG A 55 31.20 23.48 21.99
N LEU A 56 32.19 23.70 21.15
CA LEU A 56 31.99 24.13 19.76
C LEU A 56 31.26 23.04 18.96
N ALA A 57 31.58 21.78 19.18
CA ALA A 57 30.90 20.65 18.50
C ALA A 57 29.42 20.54 18.90
N ARG A 58 29.08 20.75 20.18
CA ARG A 58 27.67 20.80 20.63
C ARG A 58 26.91 21.93 19.95
N LYS A 59 27.51 23.11 19.87
CA LYS A 59 26.92 24.25 19.16
C LYS A 59 26.72 23.95 17.69
N ALA A 60 27.70 23.38 17.01
CA ALA A 60 27.62 22.99 15.60
C ALA A 60 26.57 21.88 15.36
N SER A 61 26.39 20.96 16.31
CA SER A 61 25.36 19.91 16.22
C SER A 61 23.95 20.46 16.44
N ALA A 62 23.76 21.46 17.27
CA ALA A 62 22.48 22.13 17.46
C ALA A 62 22.01 22.90 16.21
N GLU A 63 22.93 23.34 15.37
CA GLU A 63 22.66 24.03 14.10
C GLU A 63 22.49 23.06 12.92
N ARG A 64 22.29 21.76 13.17
CA ARG A 64 22.04 20.78 12.12
C ARG A 64 20.56 20.70 11.79
N MET A 65 20.28 20.42 10.55
CA MET A 65 18.94 20.12 10.05
C MET A 65 18.80 18.65 9.71
N THR A 66 17.60 18.15 9.88
CA THR A 66 17.24 16.77 9.51
C THR A 66 16.21 16.81 8.38
N LEU A 67 16.48 16.08 7.33
CA LEU A 67 15.57 15.85 6.22
C LEU A 67 15.22 14.36 6.15
N GLU A 68 13.98 14.06 5.88
CA GLU A 68 13.48 12.71 5.63
C GLU A 68 13.15 12.58 4.14
N LEU A 69 13.71 11.56 3.50
CA LEU A 69 13.47 11.27 2.09
C LEU A 69 12.44 10.15 2.00
N VAL A 70 11.30 10.48 1.43
CA VAL A 70 10.19 9.54 1.23
C VAL A 70 10.12 9.21 -0.26
N PRO A 71 10.52 8.00 -0.68
CA PRO A 71 10.44 7.59 -2.08
C PRO A 71 9.01 7.29 -2.50
N THR A 72 8.70 7.54 -3.76
CA THR A 72 7.46 7.06 -4.39
C THR A 72 7.56 5.56 -4.69
N ARG A 73 6.43 4.91 -4.99
CA ARG A 73 6.39 3.48 -5.36
C ARG A 73 7.15 3.14 -6.65
N HIS A 74 7.38 4.12 -7.49
CA HIS A 74 8.07 3.98 -8.77
C HIS A 74 9.48 4.56 -8.73
N PHE A 75 10.05 4.67 -7.52
CA PHE A 75 11.39 5.19 -7.37
C PHE A 75 12.43 4.19 -7.87
N ASP A 76 13.00 4.47 -9.01
CA ASP A 76 14.04 3.68 -9.65
C ASP A 76 15.13 4.60 -10.23
N PRO A 77 16.06 5.07 -9.38
CA PRO A 77 17.08 6.02 -9.81
C PRO A 77 18.21 5.34 -10.58
N GLY A 78 18.68 5.98 -11.63
CA GLY A 78 19.90 5.60 -12.33
C GLY A 78 21.17 5.78 -11.49
N LEU A 79 22.22 5.02 -11.81
CA LEU A 79 23.53 5.11 -11.12
C LEU A 79 24.09 6.54 -11.11
N GLU A 80 23.91 7.28 -12.18
CA GLU A 80 24.37 8.67 -12.31
C GLU A 80 23.64 9.62 -11.35
N GLU A 81 22.33 9.43 -11.13
CA GLU A 81 21.56 10.23 -10.18
C GLU A 81 22.02 9.99 -8.74
N ILE A 82 22.26 8.72 -8.39
CA ILE A 82 22.78 8.34 -7.07
C ILE A 82 24.19 8.93 -6.88
N PHE A 83 25.03 8.85 -7.89
CA PHE A 83 26.37 9.43 -7.85
C PHE A 83 26.32 10.94 -7.64
N ARG A 84 25.49 11.67 -8.41
CA ARG A 84 25.26 13.12 -8.23
C ARG A 84 24.80 13.44 -6.81
N ARG A 85 23.91 12.60 -6.25
CA ARG A 85 23.50 12.73 -4.84
C ARG A 85 24.69 12.60 -3.90
N GLY A 86 25.54 11.61 -4.09
CA GLY A 86 26.77 11.43 -3.33
C GLY A 86 27.67 12.65 -3.35
N VAL A 87 27.88 13.25 -4.53
CA VAL A 87 28.67 14.48 -4.70
C VAL A 87 28.04 15.66 -3.95
N GLN A 88 26.71 15.80 -4.00
CA GLN A 88 26.01 16.84 -3.25
C GLN A 88 26.21 16.68 -1.74
N LEU A 89 26.08 15.47 -1.21
CA LEU A 89 26.29 15.17 0.21
C LEU A 89 27.72 15.46 0.65
N ALA A 90 28.70 15.06 -0.17
CA ALA A 90 30.11 15.34 0.09
C ALA A 90 30.40 16.86 0.10
N ARG A 91 29.81 17.62 -0.81
CA ARG A 91 29.90 19.08 -0.84
C ARG A 91 29.19 19.72 0.36
N ALA A 92 27.98 19.29 0.70
CA ALA A 92 27.23 19.79 1.85
C ALA A 92 28.00 19.60 3.16
N SER A 93 28.84 18.56 3.28
CA SER A 93 29.70 18.36 4.46
C SER A 93 30.69 19.51 4.70
N THR A 94 31.00 20.28 3.68
CA THR A 94 31.91 21.44 3.78
C THR A 94 31.22 22.76 4.12
N SER A 95 29.89 22.81 4.08
CA SER A 95 29.09 24.05 4.33
C SER A 95 28.89 24.37 5.82
N MET A 96 29.72 23.82 6.69
CA MET A 96 29.76 24.16 8.12
C MET A 96 30.45 25.50 8.36
N PRO A 97 30.07 26.25 9.40
CA PRO A 97 30.76 27.47 9.80
C PRO A 97 32.26 27.23 9.99
N TRP A 98 33.04 28.28 9.77
CA TRP A 98 34.51 28.20 9.86
C TRP A 98 35.01 27.79 11.27
N TRP A 99 34.28 28.18 12.33
CA TRP A 99 34.57 27.88 13.73
C TRP A 99 34.25 26.43 14.12
N ALA A 100 33.43 25.71 13.30
CA ALA A 100 33.03 24.35 13.59
C ALA A 100 34.23 23.38 13.51
N PRO A 101 34.42 22.53 14.52
CA PRO A 101 35.51 21.55 14.52
C PRO A 101 35.45 20.65 13.29
N ARG A 102 36.60 20.30 12.71
CA ARG A 102 36.66 19.38 11.56
C ARG A 102 35.93 18.06 11.79
N ARG A 103 35.85 17.60 13.05
CA ARG A 103 35.16 16.37 13.45
C ARG A 103 33.65 16.43 13.21
N THR A 104 33.04 17.62 13.15
CA THR A 104 31.61 17.81 12.92
C THR A 104 31.26 18.06 11.45
N LYS A 105 32.24 18.24 10.60
CA LYS A 105 32.06 18.49 9.14
C LYS A 105 31.73 17.19 8.42
N ALA A 106 30.57 16.63 8.65
CA ALA A 106 30.06 15.44 7.96
C ALA A 106 28.55 15.54 7.75
N VAL A 107 28.07 14.97 6.66
CA VAL A 107 26.65 14.68 6.47
C VAL A 107 26.40 13.25 6.91
N GLN A 108 25.29 13.01 7.58
CA GLN A 108 24.92 11.73 8.16
C GLN A 108 23.70 11.18 7.41
N ILE A 109 23.79 9.97 6.95
CA ILE A 109 22.64 9.19 6.50
C ILE A 109 22.25 8.27 7.66
N ARG A 110 20.97 8.30 8.03
CA ARG A 110 20.42 7.48 9.11
C ARG A 110 19.33 6.60 8.56
N LEU A 111 19.52 5.31 8.61
CA LEU A 111 18.52 4.27 8.34
C LEU A 111 18.00 3.81 9.70
N ARG A 112 16.78 4.19 10.05
CA ARG A 112 16.20 3.90 11.36
C ARG A 112 14.86 3.20 11.22
N ALA A 113 14.69 2.15 12.02
CA ALA A 113 13.44 1.43 12.20
C ALA A 113 13.23 1.13 13.70
N ASP A 114 12.00 1.30 14.19
CA ASP A 114 11.63 1.12 15.60
C ASP A 114 10.40 0.22 15.79
N GLY A 115 9.98 -0.47 14.73
CA GLY A 115 8.82 -1.34 14.71
C GLY A 115 7.47 -0.61 14.71
N SER A 116 7.46 0.72 14.89
CA SER A 116 6.25 1.54 14.77
C SER A 116 6.13 2.21 13.39
N SER A 117 7.21 2.24 12.62
CA SER A 117 7.31 2.88 11.32
C SER A 117 8.24 2.07 10.39
N PRO A 118 8.08 2.21 9.04
CA PRO A 118 9.03 1.61 8.09
C PRO A 118 10.45 2.11 8.30
N LEU A 119 11.39 1.48 7.60
CA LEU A 119 12.76 1.95 7.56
C LEU A 119 12.79 3.39 7.05
N ARG A 120 13.06 4.33 7.96
CA ARG A 120 13.14 5.76 7.62
C ARG A 120 14.52 6.08 7.11
N TYR A 121 14.58 6.71 5.95
CA TYR A 121 15.80 7.22 5.37
C TYR A 121 15.92 8.72 5.66
N ARG A 122 16.85 9.07 6.55
CA ARG A 122 17.06 10.46 6.98
C ARG A 122 18.45 10.93 6.65
N ILE A 123 18.54 12.20 6.31
CA ILE A 123 19.81 12.88 6.10
C ILE A 123 19.91 14.02 7.11
N GLU A 124 21.00 14.02 7.85
CA GLU A 124 21.31 15.07 8.82
C GLU A 124 22.58 15.81 8.39
N GLY A 125 22.48 17.10 8.21
CA GLY A 125 23.58 17.91 7.72
C GLY A 125 23.57 19.33 8.26
N PRO A 126 24.60 20.14 7.89
CA PRO A 126 24.69 21.53 8.34
C PRO A 126 23.56 22.38 7.75
N ALA A 127 23.01 23.31 8.54
CA ALA A 127 21.99 24.24 8.08
C ALA A 127 22.46 25.11 6.91
N GLY A 128 23.74 25.50 6.87
CA GLY A 128 24.32 26.21 5.73
C GLY A 128 24.34 25.41 4.42
N GLY A 129 24.14 24.10 4.48
CA GLY A 129 24.02 23.21 3.33
C GLY A 129 22.58 22.88 2.93
N GLU A 130 21.57 23.54 3.51
CA GLU A 130 20.15 23.22 3.33
C GLU A 130 19.75 23.12 1.84
N ARG A 131 20.14 24.10 1.02
CA ARG A 131 19.83 24.11 -0.40
C ARG A 131 20.42 22.91 -1.15
N LEU A 132 21.63 22.45 -0.76
CA LEU A 132 22.27 21.28 -1.38
C LEU A 132 21.63 19.97 -0.91
N LEU A 133 21.10 19.94 0.30
CA LEU A 133 20.49 18.74 0.87
C LEU A 133 19.02 18.59 0.48
N SER A 134 18.27 19.69 0.31
CA SER A 134 16.86 19.69 -0.04
C SER A 134 16.60 19.42 -1.52
N ILE A 135 17.51 19.86 -2.41
CA ILE A 135 17.40 19.58 -3.85
C ILE A 135 17.96 18.18 -4.10
N THR A 136 17.12 17.27 -4.56
CA THR A 136 17.55 15.91 -4.91
C THR A 136 17.65 15.74 -6.42
N PRO A 137 18.65 15.00 -6.92
CA PRO A 137 18.73 14.66 -8.35
C PRO A 137 17.63 13.67 -8.78
N PHE A 138 16.88 13.12 -7.82
CA PHE A 138 15.83 12.14 -8.05
C PHE A 138 14.49 12.74 -8.52
N GLY A 139 14.43 14.08 -8.70
CA GLY A 139 13.22 14.76 -9.18
C GLY A 139 11.98 14.50 -8.31
N PRO A 140 10.79 14.33 -8.92
CA PRO A 140 9.53 14.11 -8.19
C PRO A 140 9.41 12.71 -7.59
N ALA A 141 10.31 11.79 -7.92
CA ALA A 141 10.27 10.42 -7.42
C ALA A 141 10.61 10.30 -5.92
N VAL A 142 11.15 11.36 -5.32
CA VAL A 142 11.44 11.42 -3.89
C VAL A 142 10.95 12.74 -3.30
N THR A 143 10.09 12.65 -2.30
CA THR A 143 9.65 13.83 -1.53
C THR A 143 10.59 14.08 -0.37
N VAL A 144 11.09 15.31 -0.25
CA VAL A 144 11.97 15.73 0.85
C VAL A 144 11.12 16.48 1.88
N GLN A 145 11.08 15.96 3.10
CA GLN A 145 10.34 16.56 4.20
C GLN A 145 11.30 16.95 5.33
N ARG A 146 10.97 17.99 6.11
CA ARG A 146 11.71 18.28 7.34
C ARG A 146 11.42 17.21 8.38
N GLY A 147 12.45 16.48 8.78
CA GLY A 147 12.35 15.45 9.82
C GLY A 147 12.17 16.09 11.21
N ARG A 148 11.25 15.54 12.00
CA ARG A 148 11.14 15.91 13.42
C ARG A 148 12.24 15.22 14.21
N PRO A 149 12.82 15.88 15.24
CA PRO A 149 13.72 15.24 16.18
C PRO A 149 12.99 14.07 16.87
N ILE A 150 13.60 12.89 16.85
CA ILE A 150 13.05 11.74 17.58
C ILE A 150 13.75 11.72 18.95
N ALA A 151 12.97 11.83 20.00
CA ALA A 151 13.45 11.62 21.35
C ALA A 151 13.68 10.11 21.57
N ASP A 152 14.91 9.72 21.82
CA ASP A 152 15.24 8.33 22.14
C ASP A 152 14.74 8.00 23.55
N LYS A 153 13.81 7.07 23.65
CA LYS A 153 13.41 6.51 24.95
C LYS A 153 14.53 5.58 25.45
N PRO A 154 14.87 5.60 26.74
CA PRO A 154 15.84 4.68 27.30
C PRO A 154 15.36 3.22 27.14
N ARG A 155 16.24 2.32 26.74
CA ARG A 155 15.98 0.89 26.55
C ARG A 155 16.87 0.09 27.51
N LYS A 156 16.40 -1.11 27.90
CA LYS A 156 17.15 -1.95 28.84
C LYS A 156 18.45 -2.51 28.24
N TYR A 157 18.35 -3.06 27.04
CA TYR A 157 19.47 -3.69 26.36
C TYR A 157 19.83 -2.88 25.12
N VAL A 158 21.04 -2.36 25.04
CA VAL A 158 21.53 -1.54 23.93
C VAL A 158 22.88 -2.05 23.49
N VAL A 159 22.98 -2.50 22.26
CA VAL A 159 24.21 -2.99 21.64
C VAL A 159 24.70 -1.99 20.61
N ARG A 160 26.00 -1.73 20.63
CA ARG A 160 26.66 -0.72 19.78
C ARG A 160 27.76 -1.36 18.97
N ALA A 161 27.81 -1.06 17.69
CA ALA A 161 28.85 -1.55 16.81
C ALA A 161 29.41 -0.43 15.95
N GLU A 162 30.71 -0.46 15.77
CA GLU A 162 31.45 0.38 14.85
C GLU A 162 32.07 -0.50 13.77
N PHE A 163 31.83 -0.16 12.52
CA PHE A 163 32.37 -0.88 11.39
C PHE A 163 33.60 -0.17 10.82
N ILE A 164 34.60 -0.91 10.49
CA ILE A 164 35.85 -0.47 9.84
C ILE A 164 36.07 -1.27 8.57
N LEU A 165 36.71 -0.65 7.58
CA LEU A 165 37.16 -1.39 6.39
C LEU A 165 38.32 -2.31 6.75
N ARG A 166 38.16 -3.59 6.49
CA ARG A 166 39.24 -4.61 6.54
C ARG A 166 39.54 -5.05 5.11
N GLY A 167 40.78 -5.35 4.85
CA GLY A 167 41.32 -5.75 3.57
C GLY A 167 42.46 -4.82 3.15
N LYS A 168 42.82 -4.83 1.88
CA LYS A 168 43.82 -3.91 1.33
C LYS A 168 43.23 -2.50 1.27
N PRO A 169 43.91 -1.48 1.85
CA PRO A 169 43.36 -0.11 1.85
C PRO A 169 43.11 0.50 0.45
N THR A 170 43.78 -0.05 -0.54
CA THR A 170 43.73 0.33 -1.95
C THR A 170 42.64 -0.41 -2.72
N ALA A 171 42.08 -1.51 -2.18
CA ALA A 171 41.07 -2.31 -2.86
C ALA A 171 39.67 -1.69 -2.67
N PRO A 172 38.81 -1.72 -3.70
CA PRO A 172 37.44 -1.22 -3.62
C PRO A 172 36.54 -2.16 -2.80
N LEU A 173 35.41 -1.63 -2.34
CA LEU A 173 34.24 -2.42 -1.99
C LEU A 173 33.67 -3.06 -3.26
N ARG A 174 32.76 -4.01 -3.09
CA ARG A 174 32.06 -4.63 -4.21
C ARG A 174 31.11 -3.59 -4.84
N ASP A 175 31.12 -3.50 -6.14
CA ASP A 175 30.08 -2.82 -6.89
C ASP A 175 28.83 -3.71 -6.90
N VAL A 176 27.73 -3.19 -6.36
CA VAL A 176 26.51 -3.95 -6.17
C VAL A 176 25.45 -3.43 -7.16
N PRO A 177 24.81 -4.32 -7.94
CA PRO A 177 23.73 -3.92 -8.85
C PRO A 177 22.56 -3.33 -8.05
N LEU A 178 21.76 -2.49 -8.70
CA LEU A 178 20.59 -1.87 -8.06
C LEU A 178 19.34 -2.75 -8.08
N ASP A 179 19.33 -3.78 -8.91
CA ASP A 179 18.31 -4.82 -8.97
C ASP A 179 18.95 -6.20 -8.74
N PRO A 180 18.60 -6.93 -7.68
CA PRO A 180 17.75 -6.51 -6.54
C PRO A 180 18.38 -5.38 -5.71
N ASP A 181 17.53 -4.59 -5.02
CA ASP A 181 17.99 -3.45 -4.22
C ASP A 181 19.01 -3.87 -3.14
N PRO A 182 20.23 -3.31 -3.12
CA PRO A 182 21.24 -3.65 -2.13
C PRO A 182 20.84 -3.32 -0.68
N LEU A 183 19.78 -2.53 -0.45
CA LEU A 183 19.23 -2.30 0.88
C LEU A 183 18.30 -3.43 1.35
N GLN A 184 17.87 -4.34 0.46
CA GLN A 184 16.93 -5.42 0.82
C GLN A 184 17.38 -6.21 2.07
N PRO A 185 18.63 -6.66 2.20
CA PRO A 185 19.06 -7.39 3.39
C PRO A 185 18.99 -6.56 4.68
N LEU A 186 19.18 -5.24 4.60
CA LEU A 186 19.02 -4.35 5.77
C LEU A 186 17.54 -4.14 6.10
N VAL A 187 16.67 -4.08 5.10
CA VAL A 187 15.21 -4.01 5.28
C VAL A 187 14.69 -5.30 5.89
N ASP A 188 15.13 -6.45 5.40
CA ASP A 188 14.75 -7.75 5.94
C ASP A 188 15.20 -7.90 7.41
N ALA A 189 16.41 -7.41 7.73
CA ALA A 189 16.92 -7.40 9.08
C ALA A 189 16.10 -6.57 10.07
N VAL A 190 15.26 -5.62 9.60
CA VAL A 190 14.44 -4.77 10.46
C VAL A 190 12.94 -5.03 10.31
N SER A 191 12.55 -5.99 9.48
CA SER A 191 11.14 -6.27 9.14
C SER A 191 10.31 -6.80 10.32
N ASP A 192 10.94 -7.53 11.27
CA ASP A 192 10.29 -8.15 12.43
C ASP A 192 10.51 -7.39 13.75
N LEU A 193 10.90 -6.11 13.70
CA LEU A 193 11.00 -5.25 14.86
C LEU A 193 9.62 -5.03 15.50
N ARG A 194 9.57 -5.11 16.84
CA ARG A 194 8.35 -4.95 17.64
C ARG A 194 8.44 -3.74 18.55
N ALA A 195 7.66 -2.71 18.25
CA ALA A 195 7.62 -1.48 19.07
C ALA A 195 7.25 -1.74 20.53
N GLY A 196 6.36 -2.72 20.78
CA GLY A 196 5.93 -3.11 22.13
C GLY A 196 7.04 -3.77 22.97
N LEU A 197 8.09 -4.31 22.34
CA LEU A 197 9.28 -4.86 23.00
C LEU A 197 10.43 -3.86 23.06
N GLY A 198 10.19 -2.61 22.68
CA GLY A 198 11.19 -1.58 22.68
C GLY A 198 12.28 -1.76 21.63
N ASP A 199 12.03 -2.56 20.59
CA ASP A 199 13.02 -2.83 19.55
C ASP A 199 13.36 -1.54 18.78
N LEU A 200 14.63 -1.35 18.50
CA LEU A 200 15.18 -0.26 17.71
C LEU A 200 16.40 -0.76 16.94
N ALA A 201 16.49 -0.39 15.68
CA ALA A 201 17.69 -0.54 14.87
C ALA A 201 17.98 0.76 14.13
N GLU A 202 19.21 1.22 14.20
CA GLU A 202 19.68 2.40 13.50
C GLU A 202 21.07 2.14 12.93
N VAL A 203 21.19 2.33 11.60
CA VAL A 203 22.46 2.33 10.88
C VAL A 203 22.75 3.77 10.49
N ARG A 204 23.92 4.25 10.86
CA ARG A 204 24.35 5.62 10.62
C ARG A 204 25.64 5.64 9.80
N LEU A 205 25.55 6.26 8.63
CA LEU A 205 26.67 6.47 7.72
C LEU A 205 27.02 7.95 7.72
N ASP A 206 28.19 8.29 8.26
CA ASP A 206 28.72 9.64 8.22
C ASP A 206 29.66 9.80 7.01
N ILE A 207 29.40 10.78 6.17
CA ILE A 207 30.18 11.08 4.94
C ILE A 207 30.87 12.41 5.11
N GLN A 208 32.17 12.40 4.97
CA GLN A 208 33.02 13.58 5.03
C GLN A 208 33.92 13.66 3.81
N ARG A 209 34.04 14.85 3.20
CA ARG A 209 35.02 15.05 2.14
C ARG A 209 36.43 14.74 2.66
N ALA A 210 37.22 14.00 1.89
CA ALA A 210 38.55 13.59 2.26
C ALA A 210 39.49 14.81 2.48
N PRO A 211 40.14 14.95 3.65
CA PRO A 211 41.12 16.01 3.85
C PRO A 211 42.37 15.78 2.99
N LYS A 212 42.67 16.72 2.10
CA LYS A 212 43.75 16.57 1.11
C LYS A 212 45.13 16.22 1.72
N TRP A 213 45.45 16.78 2.88
CA TRP A 213 46.74 16.52 3.54
C TRP A 213 46.85 15.09 4.11
N THR A 214 45.78 14.53 4.68
CA THR A 214 45.79 13.14 5.17
C THR A 214 45.87 12.15 4.02
N LEU A 215 45.24 12.48 2.89
CA LEU A 215 45.28 11.65 1.70
C LEU A 215 46.68 11.64 1.11
N ARG A 216 47.33 12.85 0.98
CA ARG A 216 48.71 12.97 0.54
C ARG A 216 49.68 12.19 1.42
N ALA A 217 49.58 12.33 2.75
CA ALA A 217 50.41 11.58 3.68
C ALA A 217 50.22 10.06 3.48
N ARG A 218 48.96 9.57 3.28
CA ARG A 218 48.68 8.16 3.07
C ARG A 218 49.24 7.65 1.74
N ARG A 219 49.12 8.44 0.67
CA ARG A 219 49.75 8.11 -0.63
C ARG A 219 51.26 7.98 -0.55
N VAL A 220 51.90 8.95 0.11
CA VAL A 220 53.34 8.88 0.34
C VAL A 220 53.74 7.62 1.10
N GLN A 221 52.99 7.29 2.16
CA GLN A 221 53.22 6.05 2.91
C GLN A 221 53.05 4.80 2.04
N LEU A 222 51.96 4.67 1.27
CA LEU A 222 51.70 3.52 0.41
C LEU A 222 52.76 3.38 -0.69
N MET A 223 53.18 4.50 -1.29
CA MET A 223 54.25 4.49 -2.27
C MET A 223 55.60 4.10 -1.67
N SER A 224 55.89 4.56 -0.43
CA SER A 224 57.10 4.15 0.25
C SER A 224 57.11 2.64 0.60
N ASP A 225 55.98 2.13 1.03
CA ASP A 225 55.80 0.71 1.31
C ASP A 225 55.90 -0.17 0.05
N ALA A 226 55.35 0.30 -1.07
CA ALA A 226 55.43 -0.35 -2.37
C ALA A 226 56.93 -0.42 -2.85
N ARG A 227 57.62 0.71 -2.78
CA ARG A 227 59.07 0.77 -3.10
C ARG A 227 59.93 -0.10 -2.19
N ARG A 228 59.60 -0.21 -0.91
CA ARG A 228 60.28 -1.12 0.04
C ARG A 228 60.06 -2.59 -0.37
N ARG A 229 58.86 -2.98 -0.76
CA ARG A 229 58.54 -4.32 -1.26
C ARG A 229 59.28 -4.63 -2.53
N GLU A 230 59.25 -3.72 -3.51
CA GLU A 230 60.01 -3.83 -4.77
C GLU A 230 61.49 -4.06 -4.51
N ARG A 231 62.10 -3.28 -3.60
CA ARG A 231 63.51 -3.44 -3.21
C ARG A 231 63.77 -4.80 -2.53
N ALA A 232 62.85 -5.23 -1.66
CA ALA A 232 62.97 -6.50 -1.00
C ALA A 232 62.81 -7.70 -1.95
N GLU A 233 61.97 -7.60 -2.94
CA GLU A 233 61.79 -8.58 -4.02
C GLU A 233 63.00 -8.59 -4.95
N ALA A 234 63.52 -7.44 -5.33
CA ALA A 234 64.77 -7.33 -6.12
C ALA A 234 65.97 -7.93 -5.34
N GLN A 235 66.08 -7.71 -4.03
CA GLN A 235 67.09 -8.31 -3.22
C GLN A 235 66.93 -9.83 -3.09
N ARG A 236 65.70 -10.33 -3.00
CA ARG A 236 65.45 -11.79 -3.00
C ARG A 236 65.79 -12.40 -4.36
N ALA A 237 65.43 -11.78 -5.45
CA ALA A 237 65.81 -12.21 -6.78
C ALA A 237 67.33 -12.21 -6.98
N ALA A 238 68.03 -11.15 -6.51
CA ALA A 238 69.49 -11.07 -6.58
C ALA A 238 70.18 -12.12 -5.68
N ARG A 239 69.63 -12.44 -4.51
CA ARG A 239 70.13 -13.55 -3.67
C ARG A 239 69.94 -14.91 -4.31
N TRP A 240 68.77 -15.13 -4.92
CA TRP A 240 68.46 -16.33 -5.67
C TRP A 240 69.42 -16.51 -6.84
N LEU A 241 69.69 -15.48 -7.65
CA LEU A 241 70.67 -15.51 -8.73
C LEU A 241 72.09 -15.76 -8.27
N ARG A 242 72.52 -15.29 -7.07
CA ARG A 242 73.80 -15.56 -6.49
C ARG A 242 73.92 -16.99 -5.95
N GLN A 243 72.82 -17.56 -5.42
CA GLN A 243 72.85 -18.94 -4.95
C GLN A 243 72.82 -19.95 -6.08
N ASP A 244 72.16 -19.66 -7.19
CA ASP A 244 72.12 -20.54 -8.37
C ASP A 244 73.32 -20.33 -9.30
N ALA A 245 73.99 -19.18 -9.24
CA ALA A 245 75.29 -19.05 -10.01
C ALA A 245 76.36 -20.03 -9.54
N GLY A 246 76.46 -20.42 -8.25
CA GLY A 246 77.33 -21.48 -7.79
C GLY A 246 76.95 -22.87 -8.32
N GLY A 247 75.66 -23.07 -8.63
CA GLY A 247 75.12 -24.30 -9.21
C GLY A 247 75.25 -24.42 -10.75
N LEU A 248 75.45 -23.31 -11.44
CA LEU A 248 75.62 -23.26 -12.90
C LEU A 248 77.05 -23.66 -13.31
N GLU A 249 78.06 -23.33 -12.53
CA GLU A 249 79.44 -23.78 -12.76
C GLU A 249 79.58 -25.30 -12.63
N ASP A 250 78.87 -25.89 -11.66
CA ASP A 250 78.83 -27.37 -11.54
C ASP A 250 77.98 -27.99 -12.67
N SER A 251 76.97 -27.36 -13.18
CA SER A 251 76.16 -27.90 -14.28
C SER A 251 76.85 -27.81 -15.67
N LEU A 252 77.67 -26.79 -15.90
CA LEU A 252 78.52 -26.70 -17.11
C LEU A 252 79.66 -27.69 -17.11
N GLY A 253 80.21 -27.94 -15.94
CA GLY A 253 81.19 -28.99 -15.75
C GLY A 253 80.63 -30.40 -16.04
N TRP A 254 79.40 -30.65 -15.63
CA TRP A 254 78.76 -31.94 -15.87
C TRP A 254 78.24 -32.06 -17.32
N GLN A 255 77.85 -31.03 -18.00
CA GLN A 255 77.52 -31.02 -19.45
C GLN A 255 78.76 -31.22 -20.33
N LEU A 256 79.90 -30.67 -19.97
CA LEU A 256 81.19 -30.91 -20.63
C LEU A 256 81.66 -32.35 -20.41
N GLN A 257 81.43 -32.94 -19.27
CA GLN A 257 81.75 -34.30 -18.95
C GLN A 257 80.88 -35.33 -19.68
N GLN A 258 79.64 -35.00 -19.97
CA GLN A 258 78.75 -35.81 -20.80
C GLN A 258 79.09 -35.76 -22.33
N LEU A 259 79.67 -34.65 -22.77
CA LEU A 259 80.11 -34.49 -24.18
C LEU A 259 81.41 -35.23 -24.45
N ILE A 260 82.24 -35.48 -23.48
CA ILE A 260 83.59 -36.13 -23.60
C ILE A 260 83.54 -37.62 -23.26
N GLY A 261 82.60 -38.18 -22.51
CA GLY A 261 82.49 -39.53 -22.05
C GLY A 261 81.37 -40.34 -22.68
N GLY A 262 81.73 -41.23 -23.60
CA GLY A 262 80.76 -42.12 -24.27
C GLY A 262 80.02 -43.08 -23.35
N LYS A 263 78.91 -43.50 -23.81
CA LYS A 263 78.06 -44.65 -23.48
C LYS A 263 78.28 -45.45 -22.19
N HIS A 264 77.34 -45.38 -21.25
CA HIS A 264 76.91 -46.59 -20.57
C HIS A 264 75.39 -46.52 -20.21
N ASN A 265 74.71 -47.62 -20.48
CA ASN A 265 73.38 -47.98 -20.15
C ASN A 265 73.15 -48.03 -18.64
N GLY A 266 72.07 -47.50 -18.14
CA GLY A 266 71.58 -47.75 -16.79
C GLY A 266 70.34 -46.89 -16.47
N GLY A 267 69.19 -47.50 -16.40
CA GLY A 267 67.89 -46.84 -16.11
C GLY A 267 67.88 -46.24 -14.70
N GLY A 268 67.37 -45.07 -14.58
CA GLY A 268 67.15 -44.36 -13.34
C GLY A 268 66.20 -43.19 -13.58
N ALA A 269 65.07 -43.16 -12.93
CA ALA A 269 63.99 -42.17 -13.03
C ALA A 269 64.49 -40.74 -12.82
N GLY A 270 64.66 -40.00 -13.91
CA GLY A 270 65.08 -38.60 -13.90
C GLY A 270 63.90 -37.72 -13.58
N GLY A 271 63.77 -37.26 -12.35
CA GLY A 271 62.95 -36.15 -11.97
C GLY A 271 63.37 -34.91 -12.70
N GLY A 272 62.61 -34.49 -13.73
CA GLY A 272 62.82 -33.25 -14.49
C GLY A 272 62.82 -32.04 -13.54
N ARG A 273 63.96 -31.46 -13.21
CA ARG A 273 64.05 -30.17 -12.55
C ARG A 273 63.43 -29.16 -13.53
N ARG A 274 62.20 -28.75 -13.23
CA ARG A 274 61.59 -27.55 -13.83
C ARG A 274 62.57 -26.39 -13.63
N LEU A 275 63.04 -25.83 -14.68
CA LEU A 275 63.74 -24.55 -14.68
C LEU A 275 62.78 -23.53 -14.11
N VAL A 276 62.85 -23.24 -12.80
CA VAL A 276 62.13 -22.14 -12.19
C VAL A 276 62.83 -20.86 -12.59
N MET A 277 62.27 -20.16 -13.56
CA MET A 277 62.81 -18.85 -13.95
C MET A 277 62.82 -17.94 -12.70
N PRO A 278 63.87 -17.13 -12.50
CA PRO A 278 63.92 -16.18 -11.39
C PRO A 278 62.71 -15.23 -11.49
N PRO A 279 62.09 -14.90 -10.36
CA PRO A 279 61.03 -13.91 -10.37
C PRO A 279 61.57 -12.57 -10.88
N VAL A 280 61.12 -12.14 -12.06
CA VAL A 280 61.49 -10.83 -12.61
C VAL A 280 60.90 -9.77 -11.69
N PRO A 281 61.72 -8.87 -11.12
CA PRO A 281 61.21 -7.80 -10.24
C PRO A 281 60.27 -6.94 -11.05
N ARG A 282 58.97 -7.02 -10.74
CA ARG A 282 57.94 -6.27 -11.41
C ARG A 282 57.96 -4.85 -10.85
N ARG A 283 58.23 -3.89 -11.73
CA ARG A 283 58.14 -2.46 -11.38
C ARG A 283 56.68 -2.12 -11.03
N VAL A 284 56.45 -1.70 -9.79
CA VAL A 284 55.13 -1.40 -9.32
C VAL A 284 54.69 -0.03 -9.89
N GLU A 285 53.71 -0.03 -10.72
CA GLU A 285 53.11 1.20 -11.23
C GLU A 285 52.43 1.99 -10.11
N PRO A 286 52.51 3.32 -10.09
CA PRO A 286 51.88 4.15 -9.08
C PRO A 286 50.37 3.92 -9.00
N ALA A 287 49.69 3.69 -10.11
CA ALA A 287 48.26 3.40 -10.17
C ALA A 287 47.94 2.07 -9.47
N GLU A 288 48.74 1.01 -9.66
CA GLU A 288 48.58 -0.28 -9.01
C GLU A 288 48.85 -0.17 -7.49
N ALA A 289 49.91 0.57 -7.09
CA ALA A 289 50.23 0.79 -5.69
C ALA A 289 49.18 1.58 -4.89
N LEU A 290 48.56 2.54 -5.52
CA LEU A 290 47.56 3.43 -4.90
C LEU A 290 46.14 2.91 -5.06
N GLY A 291 45.83 2.11 -6.09
CA GLY A 291 44.50 1.60 -6.39
C GLY A 291 43.42 2.69 -6.33
N LYS A 292 42.34 2.47 -5.56
CA LYS A 292 41.25 3.46 -5.42
C LYS A 292 41.69 4.82 -4.85
N LEU A 293 42.88 4.95 -4.31
CA LEU A 293 43.42 6.19 -3.77
C LEU A 293 44.27 6.94 -4.81
N ALA A 294 44.37 6.48 -6.06
CA ALA A 294 45.17 7.12 -7.11
C ALA A 294 44.63 8.52 -7.44
N ASP A 295 43.33 8.65 -7.59
CA ASP A 295 42.65 9.88 -7.96
C ASP A 295 42.07 10.63 -6.74
N ASP A 296 42.02 11.96 -6.83
CA ASP A 296 41.44 12.81 -5.80
C ASP A 296 39.91 12.92 -5.92
N ASP A 297 39.38 12.56 -7.07
CA ASP A 297 37.98 12.77 -7.37
C ASP A 297 37.10 11.78 -6.68
N HIS A 298 36.02 12.32 -6.07
CA HIS A 298 34.93 11.56 -5.47
C HIS A 298 35.30 10.67 -4.27
N LEU A 299 36.51 10.84 -3.69
CA LEU A 299 36.95 10.12 -2.51
C LEU A 299 36.42 10.77 -1.24
N VAL A 300 35.76 9.98 -0.40
CA VAL A 300 35.19 10.40 0.89
C VAL A 300 35.74 9.56 2.03
N ARG A 301 35.75 10.17 3.21
CA ARG A 301 36.03 9.48 4.46
C ARG A 301 34.69 9.11 5.12
N VAL A 302 34.54 7.86 5.48
CA VAL A 302 33.27 7.30 5.96
C VAL A 302 33.40 6.76 7.35
N GLN A 303 32.37 6.94 8.18
CA GLN A 303 32.18 6.31 9.46
C GLN A 303 30.84 5.60 9.46
N LEU A 304 30.84 4.31 9.78
CA LEU A 304 29.65 3.48 9.85
C LEU A 304 29.45 3.02 11.29
N LEU A 305 28.36 3.47 11.89
CA LEU A 305 27.96 3.15 13.26
C LEU A 305 26.60 2.45 13.22
N VAL A 306 26.42 1.45 14.06
CA VAL A 306 25.17 0.72 14.20
C VAL A 306 24.80 0.65 15.68
N MET A 307 23.53 0.90 15.98
CA MET A 307 22.96 0.76 17.31
C MET A 307 21.68 -0.07 17.22
N CYS A 308 21.61 -1.12 18.01
CA CYS A 308 20.40 -1.92 18.19
C CYS A 308 19.99 -1.87 19.66
N ALA A 309 18.70 -1.80 19.93
CA ALA A 309 18.18 -1.78 21.29
C ALA A 309 16.89 -2.59 21.40
N SER A 310 16.61 -3.11 22.58
CA SER A 310 15.39 -3.83 22.91
C SER A 310 15.19 -3.80 24.43
N ASP A 311 13.97 -4.00 24.88
CA ASP A 311 13.67 -4.22 26.30
C ASP A 311 13.74 -5.72 26.66
N THR A 312 13.97 -6.59 25.67
CA THR A 312 14.12 -8.04 25.82
C THR A 312 15.60 -8.45 25.59
N GLU A 313 16.12 -9.32 26.45
CA GLU A 313 17.49 -9.81 26.36
C GLU A 313 17.75 -10.64 25.09
N GLY A 314 18.95 -10.52 24.51
CA GLY A 314 19.39 -11.24 23.32
C GLY A 314 18.85 -10.72 21.98
N ARG A 315 17.76 -9.95 21.97
CA ARG A 315 17.15 -9.46 20.71
C ARG A 315 17.99 -8.40 20.02
N ALA A 316 18.61 -7.51 20.80
CA ALA A 316 19.48 -6.46 20.25
C ALA A 316 20.72 -7.04 19.59
N GLU A 317 21.32 -8.09 20.18
CA GLU A 317 22.47 -8.83 19.65
C GLU A 317 22.10 -9.58 18.36
N ALA A 318 20.99 -10.31 18.38
CA ALA A 318 20.50 -11.02 17.19
C ALA A 318 20.25 -10.04 16.02
N ARG A 319 19.67 -8.89 16.31
CA ARG A 319 19.43 -7.83 15.31
C ARG A 319 20.74 -7.27 14.75
N LEU A 320 21.71 -7.03 15.61
CA LEU A 320 23.04 -6.58 15.16
C LEU A 320 23.70 -7.61 14.23
N ALA A 321 23.57 -8.90 14.52
CA ALA A 321 24.12 -9.96 13.68
C ALA A 321 23.44 -9.98 12.28
N GLN A 322 22.12 -9.79 12.22
CA GLN A 322 21.37 -9.69 10.95
C GLN A 322 21.80 -8.46 10.14
N LEU A 323 21.92 -7.29 10.76
CA LEU A 323 22.42 -6.08 10.09
C LEU A 323 23.86 -6.24 9.60
N GLN A 324 24.70 -6.95 10.35
CA GLN A 324 26.06 -7.26 9.91
C GLN A 324 26.04 -8.14 8.65
N ALA A 325 25.22 -9.19 8.63
CA ALA A 325 25.05 -10.03 7.43
C ALA A 325 24.56 -9.20 6.23
N GLY A 326 23.63 -8.26 6.45
CA GLY A 326 23.18 -7.34 5.39
C GLY A 326 24.28 -6.42 4.85
N LEU A 327 25.23 -6.02 5.69
CA LEU A 327 26.39 -5.21 5.26
C LEU A 327 27.46 -6.01 4.52
N ASP A 328 27.49 -7.34 4.69
CA ASP A 328 28.46 -8.21 4.00
C ASP A 328 28.24 -8.25 2.46
N VAL A 329 27.05 -7.86 1.98
CA VAL A 329 26.74 -7.74 0.55
C VAL A 329 27.68 -6.76 -0.16
N PHE A 330 28.17 -5.73 0.54
CA PHE A 330 29.14 -4.76 0.02
C PHE A 330 30.59 -5.25 0.07
N GLY A 331 30.82 -6.51 0.49
CA GLY A 331 32.14 -7.09 0.61
C GLY A 331 32.78 -7.41 -0.73
N GLY A 332 33.99 -6.89 -0.96
CA GLY A 332 34.83 -7.12 -2.14
C GLY A 332 36.30 -7.31 -1.75
N GLY A 333 37.19 -6.61 -2.43
CA GLY A 333 38.61 -6.54 -2.04
C GLY A 333 38.81 -5.86 -0.67
N SER A 334 37.90 -5.00 -0.28
CA SER A 334 37.68 -4.52 1.08
C SER A 334 36.28 -4.92 1.56
N ARG A 335 36.10 -5.05 2.89
CA ARG A 335 34.81 -5.38 3.48
C ARG A 335 34.57 -4.62 4.78
N TRP A 336 33.30 -4.39 5.10
CA TRP A 336 32.91 -3.88 6.40
C TRP A 336 33.09 -4.98 7.46
N ALA A 337 33.82 -4.65 8.51
CA ALA A 337 34.01 -5.59 9.62
C ALA A 337 33.83 -4.86 10.94
N MET A 338 33.14 -5.49 11.86
CA MET A 338 32.95 -4.95 13.20
C MET A 338 34.29 -4.79 13.92
N ARG A 339 34.52 -3.59 14.46
CA ARG A 339 35.68 -3.31 15.29
C ARG A 339 35.56 -4.04 16.61
N GLY A 340 36.61 -4.79 16.98
CA GLY A 340 36.68 -5.45 18.25
C GLY A 340 37.93 -6.34 18.35
N TRP A 341 38.33 -6.62 19.58
CA TRP A 341 39.39 -7.57 19.90
C TRP A 341 38.71 -8.83 20.44
N HIS A 342 39.13 -9.98 19.99
CA HIS A 342 38.72 -11.26 20.51
C HIS A 342 39.81 -11.76 21.44
N LEU A 343 39.48 -12.02 22.71
CA LEU A 343 40.32 -12.63 23.69
C LEU A 343 39.58 -13.89 24.19
N GLY A 344 39.81 -15.02 23.53
CA GLY A 344 38.99 -16.21 23.74
C GLY A 344 37.49 -15.94 23.49
N PRO A 345 36.59 -16.29 24.42
CA PRO A 345 35.17 -16.04 24.29
C PRO A 345 34.81 -14.58 24.47
N TRP A 346 35.72 -13.72 24.84
CA TRP A 346 35.46 -12.33 25.19
C TRP A 346 35.69 -11.40 24.00
N ARG A 347 34.63 -10.66 23.62
CA ARG A 347 34.71 -9.69 22.56
C ARG A 347 34.75 -8.29 23.17
N LEU A 348 35.85 -7.56 22.99
CA LEU A 348 35.99 -6.16 23.41
C LEU A 348 35.65 -5.27 22.23
N GLY A 349 34.37 -4.87 22.11
CA GLY A 349 33.86 -4.03 21.05
C GLY A 349 33.50 -2.61 21.46
N ALA A 350 32.67 -1.93 20.64
CA ALA A 350 32.20 -0.57 20.92
C ALA A 350 31.30 -0.48 22.17
N ASP A 351 30.77 -1.58 22.66
CA ASP A 351 29.91 -1.66 23.85
C ASP A 351 30.65 -1.61 25.19
N ARG A 352 31.96 -1.90 25.18
CA ARG A 352 32.74 -2.02 26.42
C ARG A 352 33.68 -0.85 26.62
N TRP A 353 33.96 -0.55 27.87
CA TRP A 353 34.98 0.43 28.26
C TRP A 353 36.35 0.01 27.71
N PRO A 354 37.20 0.92 27.20
CA PRO A 354 37.00 2.39 27.07
C PRO A 354 36.27 2.82 25.78
N SER A 355 36.07 1.92 24.82
CA SER A 355 35.55 2.22 23.47
C SER A 355 34.12 2.77 23.49
N ARG A 356 33.30 2.32 24.46
CA ARG A 356 31.91 2.77 24.63
C ARG A 356 31.76 4.28 24.77
N ARG A 357 32.60 4.92 25.60
CA ARG A 357 32.58 6.40 25.76
C ARG A 357 32.89 7.11 24.44
N GLY A 358 33.81 6.56 23.65
CA GLY A 358 34.16 7.08 22.34
C GLY A 358 33.01 6.94 21.33
N PHE A 359 32.31 5.79 21.32
CA PHE A 359 31.15 5.54 20.48
C PHE A 359 30.00 6.52 20.84
N GLU A 360 29.60 6.58 22.11
CA GLU A 360 28.51 7.46 22.57
C GLU A 360 28.76 8.92 22.22
N ARG A 361 30.00 9.39 22.40
CA ARG A 361 30.39 10.75 22.04
C ARG A 361 30.22 11.03 20.55
N ARG A 362 30.62 10.08 19.70
CA ARG A 362 30.45 10.22 18.23
C ARG A 362 29.00 10.14 17.83
N TRP A 363 28.24 9.28 18.49
CA TRP A 363 26.81 9.13 18.26
C TRP A 363 26.03 10.39 18.64
N GLN A 364 26.22 10.90 19.85
CA GLN A 364 25.48 12.05 20.38
C GLN A 364 25.89 13.39 19.75
N LEU A 365 27.20 13.60 19.59
CA LEU A 365 27.74 14.88 19.09
C LEU A 365 27.89 14.93 17.56
N GLY A 366 27.55 13.85 16.87
CA GLY A 366 27.67 13.80 15.42
C GLY A 366 29.11 13.90 14.90
N HIS A 367 30.10 13.44 15.70
CA HIS A 367 31.50 13.49 15.28
C HIS A 367 31.83 12.39 14.27
N CYS A 368 32.35 12.77 13.11
CA CYS A 368 32.98 11.85 12.16
C CYS A 368 34.46 11.71 12.49
N GLN A 369 34.79 10.73 13.29
CA GLN A 369 36.14 10.41 13.72
C GLN A 369 36.34 8.90 13.76
N PRO A 370 36.37 8.24 12.60
CA PRO A 370 36.60 6.80 12.57
C PRO A 370 38.02 6.50 13.09
N PRO A 371 38.21 5.40 13.83
CA PRO A 371 39.50 5.02 14.41
C PRO A 371 40.57 4.69 13.34
N ARG A 372 40.12 4.29 12.16
CA ARG A 372 40.92 4.15 10.96
C ARG A 372 40.32 4.98 9.85
N PRO A 373 41.08 5.62 8.98
CA PRO A 373 40.53 6.30 7.82
C PRO A 373 39.87 5.27 6.92
N ASN A 374 38.53 5.26 6.87
CA ASN A 374 37.79 4.44 5.92
C ASN A 374 37.64 5.29 4.64
N TRP A 375 38.56 5.14 3.69
CA TRP A 375 38.51 5.78 2.41
C TRP A 375 37.66 4.97 1.44
N VAL A 376 36.64 5.61 0.86
CA VAL A 376 35.70 4.97 -0.05
C VAL A 376 35.40 5.92 -1.19
N ARG A 377 35.26 5.42 -2.41
CA ARG A 377 34.74 6.20 -3.52
C ARG A 377 33.22 6.29 -3.44
N LEU A 378 32.62 7.33 -3.97
CA LEU A 378 31.16 7.49 -3.94
C LEU A 378 30.44 6.39 -4.71
N GLU A 379 31.04 5.88 -5.78
CA GLU A 379 30.53 4.75 -6.56
C GLU A 379 30.38 3.47 -5.71
N GLU A 380 31.31 3.26 -4.77
CA GLU A 380 31.26 2.10 -3.85
C GLU A 380 30.14 2.20 -2.81
N LEU A 381 29.47 3.34 -2.68
CA LEU A 381 28.41 3.62 -1.71
C LEU A 381 27.04 3.73 -2.35
N THR A 382 26.90 3.52 -3.66
CA THR A 382 25.64 3.74 -4.42
C THR A 382 24.43 3.10 -3.74
N GLY A 383 24.56 1.89 -3.21
CA GLY A 383 23.49 1.20 -2.49
C GLY A 383 23.03 1.89 -1.20
N LEU A 384 23.89 2.71 -0.56
CA LEU A 384 23.58 3.40 0.71
C LEU A 384 23.24 4.88 0.53
N LEU A 385 23.51 5.45 -0.66
CA LEU A 385 23.30 6.89 -0.96
C LEU A 385 21.89 7.24 -1.43
N LYS A 386 20.99 6.25 -1.49
CA LYS A 386 19.60 6.37 -1.94
C LYS A 386 18.65 5.77 -0.90
N PRO A 387 17.39 6.22 -0.82
CA PRO A 387 16.36 5.47 -0.12
C PRO A 387 16.06 4.14 -0.85
N PRO A 388 15.31 3.22 -0.22
CA PRO A 388 14.87 1.98 -0.85
C PRO A 388 14.14 2.25 -2.17
N THR A 389 14.41 1.44 -3.19
CA THR A 389 13.82 1.55 -4.54
C THR A 389 12.61 0.65 -4.72
N VAL A 390 11.99 0.69 -5.91
CA VAL A 390 10.93 -0.25 -6.33
C VAL A 390 11.38 -1.72 -6.23
N HIS A 391 12.69 -2.00 -6.36
CA HIS A 391 13.28 -3.33 -6.25
C HIS A 391 13.52 -3.77 -4.79
N CYS A 392 13.09 -2.96 -3.83
CA CYS A 392 13.16 -3.27 -2.40
C CYS A 392 11.76 -3.62 -1.88
N ARG A 393 11.61 -4.84 -1.37
CA ARG A 393 10.37 -5.27 -0.71
C ARG A 393 10.30 -4.64 0.68
N LEU A 394 9.76 -3.43 0.73
CA LEU A 394 9.46 -2.79 2.01
C LEU A 394 8.23 -3.46 2.62
N PRO A 395 8.27 -3.93 3.87
CA PRO A 395 7.05 -4.28 4.58
C PRO A 395 6.21 -3.00 4.69
N LEU A 396 5.07 -2.99 3.97
CA LEU A 396 4.09 -1.93 4.10
C LEU A 396 3.56 -1.94 5.52
N LEU A 397 3.88 -0.90 6.26
CA LEU A 397 3.36 -0.75 7.60
C LEU A 397 1.93 -0.25 7.52
N ALA A 398 1.04 -0.97 8.15
CA ALA A 398 -0.31 -0.53 8.43
C ALA A 398 -0.39 0.68 9.38
N SER A 399 0.72 1.36 9.66
CA SER A 399 0.74 2.60 10.45
C SER A 399 -0.05 3.72 9.78
N ASP A 400 -0.26 3.64 8.45
CA ASP A 400 -1.04 4.61 7.69
C ASP A 400 -2.54 4.31 7.67
N LEU A 401 -2.97 3.15 8.15
CA LEU A 401 -4.38 2.81 8.28
C LEU A 401 -4.94 3.38 9.58
N PRO A 402 -6.05 4.12 9.53
CA PRO A 402 -6.74 4.58 10.73
C PRO A 402 -7.15 3.39 11.62
N THR A 403 -7.07 3.56 12.93
CA THR A 403 -7.61 2.58 13.87
C THR A 403 -9.14 2.71 13.87
N PHE A 404 -9.85 1.59 13.79
CA PHE A 404 -11.30 1.60 13.84
C PHE A 404 -11.80 1.91 15.27
N GLU A 405 -12.73 2.85 15.35
CA GLU A 405 -13.48 3.18 16.55
C GLU A 405 -14.96 2.91 16.29
N PHE A 406 -15.57 2.12 17.14
CA PHE A 406 -16.99 1.77 17.02
C PHE A 406 -17.88 3.00 17.20
N GLY A 407 -18.82 3.21 16.27
CA GLY A 407 -19.73 4.36 16.29
C GLY A 407 -19.17 5.63 15.63
N ASP A 408 -17.93 5.66 15.14
CA ASP A 408 -17.41 6.79 14.38
C ASP A 408 -17.87 6.71 12.91
N PRO A 409 -18.74 7.65 12.45
CA PRO A 409 -19.27 7.64 11.09
C PRO A 409 -18.22 7.98 10.01
N ARG A 410 -17.01 8.39 10.39
CA ARG A 410 -15.94 8.70 9.45
C ARG A 410 -15.16 7.45 9.06
N LEU A 411 -15.26 6.39 9.85
CA LEU A 411 -14.43 5.19 9.74
C LEU A 411 -15.24 3.99 9.23
N LEU A 412 -14.64 3.22 8.34
CA LEU A 412 -15.19 1.98 7.82
C LEU A 412 -14.24 0.82 8.14
N LEU A 413 -14.72 -0.14 8.91
CA LEU A 413 -13.93 -1.30 9.33
C LEU A 413 -13.44 -2.11 8.13
N GLN A 414 -12.16 -2.42 8.10
CA GLN A 414 -11.56 -3.28 7.06
C GLN A 414 -11.16 -4.66 7.61
N GLY A 415 -10.79 -4.74 8.87
CA GLY A 415 -10.41 -5.99 9.50
C GLY A 415 -9.41 -5.81 10.62
N ILE A 416 -8.68 -6.89 10.90
CA ILE A 416 -7.66 -6.93 11.94
C ILE A 416 -6.28 -6.96 11.26
N HIS A 417 -5.46 -5.98 11.55
CA HIS A 417 -4.06 -6.00 11.15
C HIS A 417 -3.17 -6.36 12.33
N GLN A 418 -2.29 -7.31 12.10
CA GLN A 418 -1.25 -7.65 13.07
C GLN A 418 -0.01 -6.82 12.75
N GLY A 419 0.26 -5.83 13.59
CA GLY A 419 1.45 -5.00 13.46
C GLY A 419 2.74 -5.80 13.66
N PRO A 420 3.89 -5.21 13.28
CA PRO A 420 5.20 -5.83 13.54
C PRO A 420 5.47 -6.10 15.02
N ASP A 421 4.77 -5.40 15.91
CA ASP A 421 4.81 -5.58 17.36
C ASP A 421 4.03 -6.81 17.86
N GLY A 422 3.40 -7.57 16.95
CA GLY A 422 2.53 -8.69 17.25
C GLY A 422 1.16 -8.29 17.80
N ARG A 423 0.89 -7.00 18.00
CA ARG A 423 -0.42 -6.51 18.46
C ARG A 423 -1.41 -6.54 17.31
N ARG A 424 -2.58 -7.11 17.61
CA ARG A 424 -3.73 -7.05 16.73
C ARG A 424 -4.46 -5.73 16.95
N ARG A 425 -4.72 -4.99 15.89
CA ARG A 425 -5.55 -3.79 15.94
C ARG A 425 -6.61 -3.83 14.86
N LEU A 426 -7.78 -3.29 15.17
CA LEU A 426 -8.81 -3.06 14.17
C LEU A 426 -8.38 -1.90 13.28
N VAL A 427 -8.35 -2.13 11.99
CA VAL A 427 -8.00 -1.12 11.00
C VAL A 427 -9.20 -0.73 10.15
N SER A 428 -9.21 0.52 9.75
CA SER A 428 -10.29 1.13 8.99
C SER A 428 -9.77 1.91 7.79
N THR A 429 -10.68 2.28 6.92
CA THR A 429 -10.50 3.33 5.92
C THR A 429 -11.47 4.48 6.23
N TYR A 430 -11.28 5.62 5.58
CA TYR A 430 -12.26 6.69 5.69
C TYR A 430 -13.49 6.36 4.84
N ALA A 431 -14.67 6.39 5.48
CA ALA A 431 -15.94 6.05 4.85
C ALA A 431 -16.25 6.91 3.60
N ALA A 432 -15.80 8.17 3.60
CA ALA A 432 -15.96 9.09 2.47
C ALA A 432 -15.05 8.75 1.27
N GLU A 433 -13.93 8.07 1.51
CA GLU A 433 -12.96 7.69 0.47
C GLU A 433 -13.19 6.27 -0.05
N THR A 434 -13.90 5.44 0.73
CA THR A 434 -14.20 4.05 0.36
C THR A 434 -15.50 4.00 -0.45
N LEU A 435 -15.36 4.26 -1.75
CA LEU A 435 -16.51 4.40 -2.66
C LEU A 435 -16.96 3.05 -3.20
N PHE A 436 -16.04 2.27 -3.73
CA PHE A 436 -16.28 0.95 -4.27
C PHE A 436 -15.34 -0.06 -3.64
N GLU A 437 -15.92 -1.11 -3.09
CA GLU A 437 -15.18 -2.26 -2.60
C GLU A 437 -15.52 -3.48 -3.43
N VAL A 438 -14.49 -4.21 -3.83
CA VAL A 438 -14.62 -5.48 -4.54
C VAL A 438 -13.89 -6.56 -3.74
N GLY A 439 -14.64 -7.57 -3.31
CA GLY A 439 -14.11 -8.72 -2.60
C GLY A 439 -14.18 -9.99 -3.47
N VAL A 440 -13.03 -10.62 -3.73
CA VAL A 440 -12.94 -11.82 -4.56
C VAL A 440 -12.34 -12.99 -3.78
N GLY A 441 -12.75 -14.21 -4.09
CA GLY A 441 -12.15 -15.43 -3.53
C GLY A 441 -13.15 -16.54 -3.31
N LYS A 442 -12.68 -17.72 -2.90
CA LYS A 442 -13.50 -18.92 -2.73
C LYS A 442 -14.58 -18.76 -1.65
N ALA A 443 -15.60 -19.62 -1.71
CA ALA A 443 -16.60 -19.73 -0.64
C ALA A 443 -15.94 -20.04 0.71
N GLY A 444 -16.48 -19.47 1.79
CA GLY A 444 -15.94 -19.64 3.13
C GLY A 444 -14.64 -18.90 3.43
N GLY A 445 -14.15 -18.05 2.51
CA GLY A 445 -12.93 -17.24 2.69
C GLY A 445 -13.09 -16.00 3.58
N GLY A 446 -14.29 -15.71 4.10
CA GLY A 446 -14.53 -14.57 5.01
C GLY A 446 -15.04 -13.30 4.35
N LYS A 447 -15.35 -13.31 3.04
CA LYS A 447 -15.86 -12.11 2.32
C LYS A 447 -17.12 -11.55 2.94
N THR A 448 -18.14 -12.40 3.12
CA THR A 448 -19.44 -12.04 3.73
C THR A 448 -19.27 -11.57 5.17
N GLU A 449 -18.45 -12.26 5.98
CA GLU A 449 -18.19 -11.88 7.37
C GLU A 449 -17.57 -10.46 7.46
N ARG A 450 -16.65 -10.10 6.56
CA ARG A 450 -16.07 -8.75 6.46
C ARG A 450 -17.15 -7.71 6.08
N ALA A 451 -17.98 -8.04 5.10
CA ALA A 451 -19.06 -7.14 4.69
C ALA A 451 -20.08 -6.91 5.80
N LEU A 452 -20.43 -7.97 6.54
CA LEU A 452 -21.29 -7.88 7.71
C LEU A 452 -20.69 -6.99 8.80
N ALA A 453 -19.41 -7.18 9.10
CA ALA A 453 -18.73 -6.35 10.10
C ALA A 453 -18.73 -4.86 9.72
N GLN A 454 -18.54 -4.55 8.45
CA GLN A 454 -18.66 -3.19 7.95
C GLN A 454 -20.09 -2.67 8.06
N ALA A 455 -21.08 -3.45 7.63
CA ALA A 455 -22.47 -3.06 7.64
C ALA A 455 -22.98 -2.80 9.07
N ILE A 456 -22.62 -3.68 10.02
CA ILE A 456 -22.96 -3.53 11.45
C ILE A 456 -22.30 -2.27 12.02
N GLY A 457 -20.99 -2.09 11.83
CA GLY A 457 -20.27 -0.90 12.29
C GLY A 457 -20.86 0.39 11.71
N TRP A 458 -21.20 0.40 10.42
CA TRP A 458 -21.81 1.54 9.74
C TRP A 458 -23.23 1.84 10.24
N ALA A 459 -24.04 0.80 10.48
CA ALA A 459 -25.39 0.93 11.03
C ALA A 459 -25.37 1.59 12.43
N HIS A 460 -24.49 1.12 13.32
CA HIS A 460 -24.30 1.68 14.65
C HIS A 460 -23.73 3.10 14.64
N ALA A 461 -22.95 3.45 13.63
CA ALA A 461 -22.48 4.82 13.42
C ALA A 461 -23.56 5.77 12.86
N GLY A 462 -24.80 5.30 12.74
CA GLY A 462 -25.93 6.09 12.25
C GLY A 462 -26.03 6.15 10.72
N GLY A 463 -25.30 5.31 9.99
CA GLY A 463 -25.36 5.22 8.53
C GLY A 463 -26.55 4.44 8.02
N GLY A 464 -27.04 4.81 6.80
CA GLY A 464 -28.04 4.05 6.07
C GLY A 464 -27.38 3.03 5.14
N LEU A 465 -28.02 1.90 4.92
CA LEU A 465 -27.51 0.88 4.02
C LEU A 465 -28.60 0.00 3.41
N MET A 466 -28.27 -0.65 2.29
CA MET A 466 -29.00 -1.77 1.73
C MET A 466 -28.08 -2.98 1.69
N PHE A 467 -28.53 -4.12 2.21
CA PHE A 467 -27.81 -5.40 2.13
C PHE A 467 -28.65 -6.41 1.36
N VAL A 468 -28.13 -6.90 0.23
CA VAL A 468 -28.80 -7.91 -0.60
C VAL A 468 -28.11 -9.26 -0.36
N ASP A 469 -28.85 -10.17 0.24
CA ASP A 469 -28.42 -11.52 0.62
C ASP A 469 -29.26 -12.58 -0.09
N PRO A 470 -28.82 -13.12 -1.22
CA PRO A 470 -29.57 -14.13 -1.98
C PRO A 470 -29.85 -15.43 -1.20
N HIS A 471 -28.97 -15.77 -0.28
CA HIS A 471 -29.01 -17.06 0.44
C HIS A 471 -29.65 -16.99 1.83
N ARG A 472 -29.93 -15.78 2.35
CA ARG A 472 -30.45 -15.53 3.71
C ARG A 472 -29.52 -15.97 4.85
N ASP A 473 -28.26 -16.28 4.57
CA ASP A 473 -27.30 -16.73 5.58
C ASP A 473 -26.73 -15.56 6.40
N SER A 474 -26.71 -14.36 5.83
CA SER A 474 -26.12 -13.17 6.43
C SER A 474 -27.04 -12.54 7.49
N TRP A 475 -28.37 -12.60 7.31
CA TRP A 475 -29.31 -12.00 8.27
C TRP A 475 -29.25 -12.67 9.66
N PRO A 476 -29.39 -14.00 9.81
CA PRO A 476 -29.27 -14.64 11.13
C PRO A 476 -27.92 -14.40 11.78
N ARG A 477 -26.86 -14.26 10.97
CA ARG A 477 -25.50 -14.01 11.44
C ARG A 477 -25.33 -12.57 11.96
N ALA A 478 -25.94 -11.58 11.33
CA ALA A 478 -25.87 -10.17 11.71
C ALA A 478 -26.84 -9.80 12.84
N LEU A 479 -27.98 -10.48 12.90
CA LEU A 479 -29.11 -10.16 13.78
C LEU A 479 -28.73 -9.95 15.25
N PRO A 480 -27.93 -10.81 15.91
CA PRO A 480 -27.56 -10.60 17.32
C PRO A 480 -26.82 -9.27 17.56
N PHE A 481 -26.08 -8.77 16.57
CA PHE A 481 -25.27 -7.55 16.65
C PHE A 481 -26.06 -6.30 16.24
N LEU A 482 -27.16 -6.46 15.49
CA LEU A 482 -28.07 -5.38 15.09
C LEU A 482 -29.21 -5.18 16.07
N ALA A 483 -29.49 -6.14 16.94
CA ALA A 483 -30.69 -6.19 17.81
C ALA A 483 -30.64 -5.17 18.96
N HIS A 484 -30.47 -3.88 18.61
CA HIS A 484 -30.42 -2.75 19.53
C HIS A 484 -31.61 -1.81 19.30
N ASP A 485 -32.19 -1.29 20.37
CA ASP A 485 -33.36 -0.41 20.33
C ASP A 485 -33.11 0.85 19.47
N THR A 486 -31.89 1.32 19.45
CA THR A 486 -31.47 2.48 18.61
C THR A 486 -31.57 2.23 17.10
N LEU A 487 -31.65 0.96 16.68
CA LEU A 487 -31.78 0.57 15.29
C LEU A 487 -33.19 0.05 14.94
N ALA A 488 -34.04 -0.23 15.91
CA ALA A 488 -35.34 -0.90 15.71
C ALA A 488 -36.24 -0.15 14.70
N ASP A 489 -36.31 1.18 14.78
CA ASP A 489 -37.13 2.01 13.88
C ASP A 489 -36.46 2.29 12.54
N ARG A 490 -35.23 1.90 12.38
CA ARG A 490 -34.41 2.21 11.19
C ARG A 490 -34.17 1.01 10.30
N ILE A 491 -34.54 -0.19 10.72
CA ILE A 491 -34.26 -1.41 9.97
C ILE A 491 -35.54 -2.01 9.40
N ALA A 492 -35.51 -2.33 8.11
CA ALA A 492 -36.58 -3.01 7.38
C ALA A 492 -36.03 -4.34 6.82
N LEU A 493 -36.64 -5.46 7.25
CA LEU A 493 -36.32 -6.80 6.74
C LEU A 493 -37.33 -7.22 5.67
N ILE A 494 -36.87 -7.37 4.44
CA ILE A 494 -37.62 -7.88 3.31
C ILE A 494 -37.14 -9.29 3.01
N ASP A 495 -37.89 -10.28 3.50
CA ASP A 495 -37.57 -11.68 3.35
C ASP A 495 -38.60 -12.38 2.44
N LEU A 496 -38.14 -12.74 1.23
CA LEU A 496 -38.96 -13.42 0.23
C LEU A 496 -38.83 -14.96 0.27
N GLY A 497 -38.07 -15.49 1.27
CA GLY A 497 -37.95 -16.92 1.48
C GLY A 497 -39.21 -17.58 2.06
N ALA A 498 -40.10 -16.80 2.64
CA ALA A 498 -41.41 -17.21 3.18
C ALA A 498 -41.39 -18.51 4.00
N HIS A 499 -40.79 -18.43 5.19
CA HIS A 499 -40.67 -19.59 6.08
C HIS A 499 -41.73 -19.56 7.19
N GLY A 500 -42.15 -20.73 7.62
CA GLY A 500 -43.08 -20.95 8.74
C GLY A 500 -44.55 -21.14 8.31
N PRO A 501 -45.43 -21.45 9.27
CA PRO A 501 -46.82 -21.78 9.01
C PRO A 501 -47.70 -20.60 8.59
N ALA A 502 -47.31 -19.37 8.92
CA ALA A 502 -48.00 -18.13 8.55
C ALA A 502 -47.02 -17.05 8.10
N PRO A 503 -46.47 -17.17 6.85
CA PRO A 503 -45.43 -16.27 6.36
C PRO A 503 -45.98 -14.86 6.17
N HIS A 504 -45.20 -13.89 6.59
CA HIS A 504 -45.43 -12.44 6.36
C HIS A 504 -44.48 -11.94 5.32
N VAL A 505 -44.96 -11.19 4.36
CA VAL A 505 -44.19 -10.67 3.22
C VAL A 505 -44.38 -9.16 3.13
N SER A 506 -43.35 -8.43 2.75
CA SER A 506 -43.41 -6.99 2.42
C SER A 506 -44.06 -6.80 1.05
N SER A 507 -44.18 -5.55 0.63
CA SER A 507 -44.78 -5.19 -0.66
C SER A 507 -43.99 -4.12 -1.39
N TRP A 508 -43.96 -4.25 -2.71
CA TRP A 508 -43.36 -3.31 -3.63
C TRP A 508 -44.06 -3.30 -4.98
N ASN A 509 -44.27 -2.12 -5.53
CA ASN A 509 -44.70 -1.97 -6.92
C ASN A 509 -43.60 -1.31 -7.73
N PRO A 510 -42.93 -1.99 -8.64
CA PRO A 510 -41.91 -1.38 -9.52
C PRO A 510 -42.47 -0.24 -10.37
N LEU A 511 -43.77 -0.21 -10.60
CA LEU A 511 -44.47 0.79 -11.41
C LEU A 511 -45.16 1.90 -10.56
N ASP A 512 -44.81 2.01 -9.28
CA ASP A 512 -45.42 2.99 -8.36
C ASP A 512 -45.08 4.44 -8.75
N MET A 513 -46.07 5.30 -8.80
CA MET A 513 -45.92 6.70 -9.19
C MET A 513 -46.24 7.70 -8.08
N ARG A 514 -46.41 7.24 -6.82
CA ARG A 514 -46.82 8.10 -5.68
C ARG A 514 -45.86 9.24 -5.35
N GLN A 515 -44.58 9.10 -5.70
CA GLN A 515 -43.54 10.05 -5.30
C GLN A 515 -43.08 10.99 -6.43
N GLY A 516 -43.95 11.19 -7.46
CA GLY A 516 -43.61 12.04 -8.57
C GLY A 516 -42.44 11.56 -9.41
N GLN A 517 -42.26 10.23 -9.50
CA GLN A 517 -41.23 9.61 -10.36
C GLN A 517 -41.51 10.02 -11.81
N VAL A 518 -40.43 10.05 -12.58
CA VAL A 518 -40.51 10.34 -14.02
C VAL A 518 -40.95 9.08 -14.76
N ALA A 519 -42.05 9.13 -15.48
CA ALA A 519 -42.69 7.96 -16.09
C ALA A 519 -41.75 7.15 -16.99
N HIS A 520 -41.00 7.80 -17.88
CA HIS A 520 -40.09 7.11 -18.76
C HIS A 520 -38.94 6.42 -18.00
N GLU A 521 -38.42 7.01 -16.90
CA GLU A 521 -37.38 6.39 -16.08
C GLU A 521 -37.87 5.11 -15.37
N VAL A 522 -39.14 5.04 -14.97
CA VAL A 522 -39.76 3.85 -14.38
C VAL A 522 -39.93 2.75 -15.41
N VAL A 523 -40.41 3.12 -16.61
CA VAL A 523 -40.54 2.17 -17.75
C VAL A 523 -39.20 1.60 -18.13
N GLU A 524 -38.18 2.44 -18.34
CA GLU A 524 -36.82 2.04 -18.69
C GLU A 524 -36.20 1.14 -17.64
N ALA A 525 -36.22 1.53 -16.36
CA ALA A 525 -35.66 0.74 -15.28
C ALA A 525 -36.29 -0.66 -15.20
N THR A 526 -37.59 -0.77 -15.40
CA THR A 526 -38.32 -2.04 -15.34
C THR A 526 -38.03 -2.89 -16.58
N ALA A 527 -38.07 -2.32 -17.78
CA ALA A 527 -37.78 -3.02 -19.04
C ALA A 527 -36.34 -3.54 -19.06
N ASP A 528 -35.39 -2.72 -18.63
CA ASP A 528 -33.98 -3.08 -18.55
C ASP A 528 -33.71 -4.20 -17.55
N ALA A 529 -34.44 -4.28 -16.44
CA ALA A 529 -34.29 -5.39 -15.50
C ALA A 529 -34.66 -6.72 -16.18
N PHE A 530 -35.73 -6.75 -16.96
CA PHE A 530 -36.12 -7.93 -17.76
C PHE A 530 -35.08 -8.24 -18.84
N ALA A 531 -34.69 -7.22 -19.61
CA ALA A 531 -33.71 -7.34 -20.67
C ALA A 531 -32.40 -7.95 -20.16
N SER A 532 -31.93 -7.47 -19.03
CA SER A 532 -30.66 -7.90 -18.44
C SER A 532 -30.62 -9.36 -17.99
N VAL A 533 -31.72 -9.84 -17.38
CA VAL A 533 -31.80 -11.22 -16.87
C VAL A 533 -32.12 -12.22 -17.99
N LEU A 534 -32.89 -11.78 -18.98
CA LEU A 534 -33.38 -12.66 -20.06
C LEU A 534 -32.48 -12.59 -21.31
N GLY A 535 -31.48 -11.70 -21.32
CA GLY A 535 -30.57 -11.51 -22.45
C GLY A 535 -31.27 -10.89 -23.67
N TRP A 536 -32.24 -10.00 -23.45
CA TRP A 536 -32.91 -9.27 -24.52
C TRP A 536 -32.11 -8.02 -24.87
N ASP A 537 -31.81 -7.90 -26.12
CA ASP A 537 -31.25 -6.70 -26.73
C ASP A 537 -31.86 -6.45 -28.11
N ASP A 538 -31.51 -5.35 -28.76
CA ASP A 538 -32.02 -4.97 -30.07
C ASP A 538 -31.69 -5.99 -31.18
N ALA A 539 -30.67 -6.82 -30.98
CA ALA A 539 -30.27 -7.88 -31.90
C ALA A 539 -30.97 -9.22 -31.63
N THR A 540 -31.14 -9.58 -30.35
CA THR A 540 -31.61 -10.91 -29.93
C THR A 540 -33.13 -10.98 -29.76
N ALA A 541 -33.77 -9.93 -29.22
CA ALA A 541 -35.21 -9.96 -28.92
C ALA A 541 -35.87 -8.56 -29.03
N PRO A 542 -35.72 -7.83 -30.14
CA PRO A 542 -36.23 -6.47 -30.27
C PRO A 542 -37.76 -6.39 -30.09
N ARG A 543 -38.51 -7.38 -30.55
CA ARG A 543 -39.98 -7.43 -30.38
C ARG A 543 -40.38 -7.56 -28.91
N ALA A 544 -39.69 -8.40 -28.12
CA ALA A 544 -40.00 -8.58 -26.70
C ALA A 544 -39.79 -7.30 -25.92
N LEU A 545 -38.71 -6.61 -26.18
CA LEU A 545 -38.38 -5.34 -25.53
C LEU A 545 -39.40 -4.26 -25.88
N THR A 546 -39.71 -4.11 -27.18
CA THR A 546 -40.73 -3.13 -27.67
C THR A 546 -42.10 -3.39 -27.06
N ILE A 547 -42.59 -4.69 -27.07
CA ILE A 547 -43.89 -5.05 -26.49
C ILE A 547 -43.92 -4.73 -25.00
N LEU A 548 -42.87 -5.11 -24.25
CA LEU A 548 -42.81 -4.85 -22.82
C LEU A 548 -42.78 -3.32 -22.54
N THR A 549 -41.93 -2.58 -23.21
CA THR A 549 -41.84 -1.11 -23.03
C THR A 549 -43.16 -0.42 -23.33
N ALA A 550 -43.83 -0.73 -24.44
CA ALA A 550 -45.11 -0.19 -24.77
C ALA A 550 -46.22 -0.55 -23.75
N ALA A 551 -46.21 -1.76 -23.23
CA ALA A 551 -47.13 -2.18 -22.16
C ALA A 551 -46.87 -1.43 -20.84
N LEU A 552 -45.60 -1.35 -20.44
CA LEU A 552 -45.20 -0.61 -19.22
C LEU A 552 -45.56 0.90 -19.33
N ALA A 553 -45.38 1.52 -20.48
CA ALA A 553 -45.70 2.92 -20.69
C ALA A 553 -47.16 3.19 -20.40
N VAL A 554 -48.10 2.34 -20.88
CA VAL A 554 -49.54 2.47 -20.59
C VAL A 554 -49.83 2.28 -19.11
N LEU A 555 -49.25 1.21 -18.47
CA LEU A 555 -49.51 0.95 -17.06
C LEU A 555 -48.97 2.07 -16.14
N VAL A 556 -47.80 2.60 -16.44
CA VAL A 556 -47.23 3.73 -15.71
C VAL A 556 -48.07 5.02 -15.90
N ALA A 557 -48.58 5.23 -17.10
CA ALA A 557 -49.53 6.39 -17.34
C ALA A 557 -50.83 6.22 -16.54
N VAL A 558 -51.37 5.00 -16.44
CA VAL A 558 -52.54 4.72 -15.56
C VAL A 558 -52.18 4.98 -14.10
N ASN A 559 -51.02 4.55 -13.64
CA ASN A 559 -50.56 4.76 -12.28
C ASN A 559 -50.36 6.25 -11.96
N ALA A 560 -49.80 7.02 -12.89
CA ALA A 560 -49.70 8.47 -12.76
C ALA A 560 -51.08 9.13 -12.66
N ALA A 561 -52.09 8.66 -13.45
CA ALA A 561 -53.47 9.15 -13.37
C ALA A 561 -54.12 8.79 -12.02
N ALA A 562 -53.92 7.57 -11.52
CA ALA A 562 -54.42 7.14 -10.21
C ALA A 562 -53.84 7.99 -9.07
N CYS A 563 -52.53 8.25 -9.10
CA CYS A 563 -51.89 9.12 -8.11
C CYS A 563 -52.37 10.57 -8.17
N GLN A 564 -52.58 11.11 -9.36
CA GLN A 564 -53.19 12.47 -9.53
C GLN A 564 -54.64 12.54 -9.05
N ALA A 565 -55.39 11.44 -9.22
CA ALA A 565 -56.73 11.32 -8.69
C ALA A 565 -56.78 11.07 -7.18
N ARG A 566 -55.61 11.01 -6.50
CA ARG A 566 -55.44 10.67 -5.07
C ARG A 566 -55.98 9.27 -4.71
N ARG A 567 -55.86 8.33 -5.65
CA ARG A 567 -56.29 6.94 -5.51
C ARG A 567 -55.11 5.97 -5.78
N PRO A 568 -54.01 6.03 -5.02
CA PRO A 568 -52.85 5.19 -5.24
C PRO A 568 -53.14 3.68 -5.05
N GLU A 569 -54.19 3.33 -4.37
CA GLU A 569 -54.72 1.96 -4.19
C GLU A 569 -55.26 1.35 -5.51
N ASP A 570 -55.51 2.13 -6.50
CA ASP A 570 -56.03 1.67 -7.80
C ASP A 570 -54.92 1.60 -8.87
N GLN A 571 -53.70 1.83 -8.48
CA GLN A 571 -52.53 1.64 -9.37
C GLN A 571 -52.47 0.23 -9.92
N THR A 572 -52.04 0.07 -11.16
CA THR A 572 -51.72 -1.19 -11.77
C THR A 572 -50.36 -1.71 -11.26
N THR A 573 -50.16 -3.01 -11.41
CA THR A 573 -48.89 -3.67 -11.07
C THR A 573 -48.32 -4.35 -12.32
N LEU A 574 -47.09 -4.88 -12.22
CA LEU A 574 -46.43 -5.64 -13.30
C LEU A 574 -47.31 -6.77 -13.86
N PHE A 575 -48.17 -7.39 -13.03
CA PHE A 575 -49.04 -8.50 -13.44
C PHE A 575 -50.18 -8.07 -14.39
N HIS A 576 -50.50 -6.78 -14.48
CA HIS A 576 -51.50 -6.22 -15.42
C HIS A 576 -50.97 -6.16 -16.87
N VAL A 577 -49.68 -6.38 -17.11
CA VAL A 577 -49.13 -6.55 -18.48
C VAL A 577 -49.88 -7.66 -19.19
N ARG A 578 -50.19 -8.76 -18.49
CA ARG A 578 -50.98 -9.85 -19.06
C ARG A 578 -52.37 -9.38 -19.52
N ALA A 579 -53.11 -8.73 -18.64
CA ALA A 579 -54.46 -8.23 -19.00
C ALA A 579 -54.38 -7.24 -20.17
N LEU A 580 -53.44 -6.31 -20.15
CA LEU A 580 -53.29 -5.33 -21.23
C LEU A 580 -52.97 -6.02 -22.57
N LEU A 581 -52.19 -7.06 -22.62
CA LEU A 581 -51.86 -7.76 -23.88
C LEU A 581 -52.91 -8.76 -24.35
N THR A 582 -53.69 -9.41 -23.44
CA THR A 582 -54.59 -10.51 -23.78
C THR A 582 -56.08 -10.17 -23.63
N ASP A 583 -56.48 -9.16 -22.86
CA ASP A 583 -57.88 -8.77 -22.65
C ASP A 583 -58.19 -7.51 -23.45
N PRO A 584 -59.02 -7.58 -24.52
CA PRO A 584 -59.40 -6.41 -25.34
C PRO A 584 -60.13 -5.32 -24.54
N ALA A 585 -60.99 -5.69 -23.59
CA ALA A 585 -61.78 -4.73 -22.82
C ALA A 585 -60.90 -3.93 -21.86
N PHE A 586 -60.02 -4.60 -21.11
CA PHE A 586 -59.09 -3.92 -20.24
C PHE A 586 -58.14 -2.99 -21.04
N ARG A 587 -57.63 -3.51 -22.19
CA ARG A 587 -56.73 -2.75 -23.05
C ARG A 587 -57.40 -1.49 -23.60
N ALA A 588 -58.64 -1.61 -24.12
CA ALA A 588 -59.38 -0.48 -24.62
C ALA A 588 -59.62 0.59 -23.54
N ALA A 589 -60.07 0.17 -22.35
CA ALA A 589 -60.27 1.06 -21.21
C ALA A 589 -58.97 1.77 -20.78
N ALA A 590 -57.88 1.03 -20.72
CA ALA A 590 -56.55 1.60 -20.36
C ALA A 590 -56.08 2.64 -21.38
N LEU A 591 -56.07 2.29 -22.67
CA LEU A 591 -55.64 3.19 -23.73
C LEU A 591 -56.50 4.43 -23.80
N ASN A 592 -57.81 4.31 -23.75
CA ASN A 592 -58.72 5.47 -23.77
C ASN A 592 -58.56 6.38 -22.53
N GLY A 593 -58.39 5.75 -21.38
CA GLY A 593 -58.25 6.49 -20.11
C GLY A 593 -56.94 7.31 -20.02
N VAL A 594 -55.89 6.94 -20.75
CA VAL A 594 -54.57 7.59 -20.68
C VAL A 594 -54.07 8.13 -22.01
N GLU A 595 -54.96 8.22 -23.06
CA GLU A 595 -54.54 8.63 -24.40
C GLU A 595 -53.76 9.96 -24.41
N GLY A 596 -54.23 10.95 -23.67
CA GLY A 596 -53.58 12.27 -23.58
C GLY A 596 -52.26 12.29 -22.76
N ARG A 597 -51.89 11.17 -22.14
CA ARG A 597 -50.65 11.04 -21.33
C ARG A 597 -49.55 10.25 -22.02
N LEU A 598 -49.91 9.57 -23.09
CA LEU A 598 -48.94 8.77 -23.87
C LEU A 598 -48.32 9.68 -24.95
N ASP A 599 -47.06 9.42 -25.25
CA ASP A 599 -46.39 10.03 -26.39
C ASP A 599 -46.98 9.48 -27.71
N GLU A 600 -46.75 10.22 -28.80
CA GLU A 600 -47.33 9.91 -30.12
C GLU A 600 -46.84 8.56 -30.67
N GLU A 601 -45.58 8.23 -30.43
CA GLU A 601 -44.98 6.97 -30.91
C GLU A 601 -45.62 5.77 -30.23
N THR A 602 -45.79 5.82 -28.91
CA THR A 602 -46.49 4.78 -28.14
C THR A 602 -47.95 4.66 -28.60
N ARG A 603 -48.67 5.77 -28.83
CA ARG A 603 -50.04 5.76 -29.36
C ARG A 603 -50.10 5.12 -30.75
N ALA A 604 -49.21 5.53 -31.65
CA ALA A 604 -49.11 4.98 -32.99
C ALA A 604 -48.80 3.49 -32.99
N TRP A 605 -47.93 3.07 -32.10
CA TRP A 605 -47.59 1.65 -31.94
C TRP A 605 -48.79 0.80 -31.53
N TRP A 606 -49.60 1.25 -30.55
CA TRP A 606 -50.80 0.54 -30.12
C TRP A 606 -51.90 0.52 -31.19
N ARG A 607 -52.03 1.60 -32.00
CA ARG A 607 -53.01 1.69 -33.06
C ARG A 607 -52.66 0.91 -34.32
N SER A 608 -51.41 0.89 -34.71
CA SER A 608 -50.97 0.40 -36.02
C SER A 608 -50.19 -0.90 -35.97
N VAL A 609 -49.23 -1.02 -34.98
CA VAL A 609 -48.34 -2.17 -34.92
C VAL A 609 -48.95 -3.32 -34.09
N PHE A 610 -49.49 -2.99 -32.90
CA PHE A 610 -50.02 -4.00 -32.00
C PHE A 610 -51.07 -4.94 -32.68
N PRO A 611 -52.04 -4.46 -33.48
CA PRO A 611 -53.05 -5.30 -34.13
C PRO A 611 -52.45 -6.28 -35.17
N THR A 612 -51.27 -6.01 -35.67
CA THR A 612 -50.57 -6.85 -36.69
C THR A 612 -49.73 -7.93 -36.05
N LEU A 613 -49.55 -7.89 -34.73
CA LEU A 613 -48.68 -8.88 -34.03
C LEU A 613 -49.41 -10.21 -33.91
N PRO A 614 -48.73 -11.32 -34.18
CA PRO A 614 -49.27 -12.65 -33.93
C PRO A 614 -49.42 -12.95 -32.44
N VAL A 615 -50.42 -13.73 -32.05
CA VAL A 615 -50.71 -14.02 -30.62
C VAL A 615 -49.55 -14.64 -29.85
N ASP A 616 -48.75 -15.43 -30.52
CA ASP A 616 -47.56 -16.08 -29.97
C ASP A 616 -46.38 -15.07 -29.65
N ALA A 617 -46.41 -13.88 -30.30
CA ALA A 617 -45.42 -12.85 -30.01
C ALA A 617 -45.42 -12.39 -28.55
N PHE A 618 -46.55 -12.49 -27.85
CA PHE A 618 -46.70 -12.06 -26.46
C PHE A 618 -46.10 -13.10 -25.48
N ALA A 619 -45.92 -14.36 -25.89
CA ALA A 619 -45.47 -15.44 -25.01
C ALA A 619 -44.10 -15.13 -24.40
N VAL A 620 -43.21 -14.52 -25.15
CA VAL A 620 -41.85 -14.17 -24.67
C VAL A 620 -41.90 -13.22 -23.48
N VAL A 621 -42.81 -12.22 -23.50
CA VAL A 621 -43.01 -11.26 -22.42
C VAL A 621 -43.85 -11.84 -21.30
N LEU A 622 -44.89 -12.63 -21.63
CA LEU A 622 -45.81 -13.18 -20.62
C LEU A 622 -45.20 -14.31 -19.78
N ASN A 623 -44.32 -15.12 -20.36
CA ASN A 623 -43.75 -16.30 -19.67
C ASN A 623 -42.95 -15.88 -18.39
N PRO A 624 -42.01 -14.93 -18.40
CA PRO A 624 -41.34 -14.51 -17.18
C PRO A 624 -42.31 -13.87 -16.16
N ILE A 625 -43.27 -13.07 -16.57
CA ILE A 625 -44.28 -12.47 -15.69
C ILE A 625 -45.18 -13.56 -15.09
N THR A 626 -45.57 -14.58 -15.88
CA THR A 626 -46.36 -15.70 -15.38
C THR A 626 -45.57 -16.51 -14.33
N ARG A 627 -44.28 -16.72 -14.53
CA ARG A 627 -43.43 -17.37 -13.52
C ARG A 627 -43.35 -16.58 -12.22
N LEU A 628 -43.19 -15.24 -12.29
CA LEU A 628 -43.28 -14.37 -11.11
C LEU A 628 -44.63 -14.50 -10.41
N ALA A 629 -45.71 -14.51 -11.17
CA ALA A 629 -47.09 -14.63 -10.64
C ALA A 629 -47.44 -16.00 -10.10
N ALA A 630 -46.77 -17.07 -10.57
CA ALA A 630 -46.98 -18.44 -10.10
C ALA A 630 -46.46 -18.67 -8.69
N ASN A 631 -45.42 -17.93 -8.26
CA ASN A 631 -44.92 -17.97 -6.91
C ASN A 631 -45.78 -17.06 -5.99
N PRO A 632 -46.45 -17.60 -4.97
CA PRO A 632 -47.33 -16.81 -4.10
C PRO A 632 -46.61 -15.65 -3.40
N VAL A 633 -45.36 -15.87 -2.97
CA VAL A 633 -44.53 -14.85 -2.29
C VAL A 633 -44.22 -13.69 -3.23
N THR A 634 -43.77 -14.01 -4.43
CA THR A 634 -43.45 -13.01 -5.43
C THR A 634 -44.70 -12.24 -5.88
N ARG A 635 -45.83 -12.94 -6.02
CA ARG A 635 -47.14 -12.35 -6.32
C ARG A 635 -47.56 -11.40 -5.20
N ALA A 636 -47.43 -11.79 -3.95
CA ALA A 636 -47.75 -10.96 -2.79
C ALA A 636 -46.83 -9.71 -2.77
N PHE A 637 -45.53 -9.88 -3.00
CA PHE A 637 -44.54 -8.81 -2.98
C PHE A 637 -44.77 -7.78 -4.10
N LEU A 638 -44.89 -8.23 -5.36
CA LEU A 638 -44.94 -7.36 -6.52
C LEU A 638 -46.37 -6.98 -6.97
N GLY A 639 -47.39 -7.57 -6.35
CA GLY A 639 -48.79 -7.41 -6.75
C GLY A 639 -49.58 -6.40 -5.99
N GLN A 640 -48.95 -5.64 -5.10
CA GLN A 640 -49.63 -4.57 -4.35
C GLN A 640 -49.57 -3.24 -5.12
N PRO A 641 -50.64 -2.48 -5.22
CA PRO A 641 -50.67 -1.19 -5.97
C PRO A 641 -49.77 -0.14 -5.32
N ALA A 642 -49.74 -0.11 -3.99
CA ALA A 642 -48.99 0.84 -3.18
C ALA A 642 -48.06 0.05 -2.21
N GLY A 643 -46.86 -0.22 -2.65
CA GLY A 643 -45.86 -0.95 -1.84
C GLY A 643 -45.27 -0.11 -0.73
N VAL A 644 -44.70 -0.79 0.27
CA VAL A 644 -44.00 -0.15 1.40
C VAL A 644 -42.52 0.06 1.07
N TYR A 645 -41.92 -0.82 0.32
CA TYR A 645 -40.52 -0.65 -0.09
C TYR A 645 -40.32 0.61 -0.93
N ASN A 646 -39.37 1.43 -0.50
CA ASN A 646 -38.98 2.66 -1.18
C ASN A 646 -37.53 3.00 -0.86
N ILE A 647 -36.65 2.67 -1.78
CA ILE A 647 -35.20 2.85 -1.58
C ILE A 647 -34.76 4.30 -1.56
N ARG A 648 -35.49 5.20 -2.30
CA ARG A 648 -35.17 6.63 -2.26
C ARG A 648 -35.40 7.21 -0.87
N THR A 649 -36.56 6.96 -0.28
CA THR A 649 -36.85 7.38 1.09
C THR A 649 -35.90 6.74 2.08
N ALA A 650 -35.61 5.46 1.92
CA ALA A 650 -34.67 4.73 2.78
C ALA A 650 -33.27 5.36 2.78
N MET A 651 -32.77 5.79 1.59
CA MET A 651 -31.48 6.47 1.48
C MET A 651 -31.47 7.83 2.22
N ASP A 652 -32.52 8.61 2.04
CA ASP A 652 -32.56 9.97 2.61
C ASP A 652 -32.84 9.96 4.12
N SER A 653 -33.53 8.94 4.62
CA SER A 653 -33.84 8.72 6.05
C SER A 653 -32.81 7.84 6.78
N LYS A 654 -31.72 7.46 6.12
CA LYS A 654 -30.66 6.57 6.69
C LYS A 654 -31.20 5.21 7.17
N MET A 655 -32.18 4.65 6.49
CA MET A 655 -32.73 3.34 6.82
C MET A 655 -31.74 2.24 6.50
N ILE A 656 -31.89 1.14 7.18
CA ILE A 656 -31.18 -0.13 6.95
C ILE A 656 -32.19 -1.06 6.28
N VAL A 657 -31.97 -1.36 4.99
CA VAL A 657 -32.85 -2.23 4.21
C VAL A 657 -32.14 -3.55 3.98
N TRP A 658 -32.64 -4.61 4.62
CA TRP A 658 -32.10 -5.96 4.42
C TRP A 658 -33.02 -6.76 3.53
N VAL A 659 -32.50 -7.22 2.38
CA VAL A 659 -33.30 -7.91 1.35
C VAL A 659 -32.75 -9.31 1.14
N CYS A 660 -33.62 -10.30 1.36
CA CYS A 660 -33.36 -11.70 1.08
C CYS A 660 -34.30 -12.17 -0.06
N PRO A 661 -33.85 -12.21 -1.33
CA PRO A 661 -34.71 -12.59 -2.47
C PRO A 661 -35.22 -14.04 -2.42
N GLY A 662 -34.62 -14.90 -1.62
CA GLY A 662 -35.07 -16.31 -1.43
C GLY A 662 -34.26 -17.34 -2.18
N GLY A 663 -33.32 -16.94 -3.04
CA GLY A 663 -32.44 -17.83 -3.78
C GLY A 663 -31.75 -17.19 -4.98
N ASN A 664 -31.22 -18.05 -5.86
CA ASN A 664 -30.51 -17.66 -7.08
C ASN A 664 -31.20 -18.21 -8.36
N GLY A 665 -32.45 -18.59 -8.27
CA GLY A 665 -33.22 -19.03 -9.42
C GLY A 665 -33.50 -17.92 -10.44
N PRO A 666 -34.04 -18.23 -11.62
CA PRO A 666 -34.32 -17.19 -12.61
C PRO A 666 -35.29 -16.11 -12.13
N THR A 667 -36.27 -16.47 -11.29
CA THR A 667 -37.22 -15.56 -10.66
C THR A 667 -36.53 -14.62 -9.67
N ASP A 668 -35.65 -15.17 -8.81
CA ASP A 668 -34.93 -14.41 -7.77
C ASP A 668 -33.94 -13.45 -8.40
N ARG A 669 -33.29 -13.85 -9.48
CA ARG A 669 -32.40 -12.97 -10.25
C ARG A 669 -33.16 -11.79 -10.86
N LEU A 670 -34.40 -12.04 -11.35
CA LEU A 670 -35.22 -10.95 -11.89
C LEU A 670 -35.64 -9.95 -10.81
N ILE A 671 -36.00 -10.45 -9.60
CA ILE A 671 -36.29 -9.57 -8.46
C ILE A 671 -35.04 -8.75 -8.08
N THR A 672 -33.88 -9.38 -8.00
CA THR A 672 -32.62 -8.70 -7.69
C THR A 672 -32.26 -7.65 -8.75
N ALA A 673 -32.50 -7.95 -10.04
CA ALA A 673 -32.29 -6.99 -11.13
C ALA A 673 -33.26 -5.80 -11.04
N LEU A 674 -34.54 -6.03 -10.75
CA LEU A 674 -35.53 -4.98 -10.53
C LEU A 674 -35.10 -4.07 -9.36
N LEU A 675 -34.66 -4.64 -8.24
CA LEU A 675 -34.19 -3.87 -7.07
C LEU A 675 -32.92 -3.06 -7.37
N ALA A 676 -31.99 -3.66 -8.15
CA ALA A 676 -30.76 -2.96 -8.54
C ALA A 676 -31.02 -1.80 -9.49
N ARG A 677 -31.94 -1.96 -10.46
CA ARG A 677 -32.37 -0.89 -11.36
C ARG A 677 -33.16 0.20 -10.64
N ASP A 678 -34.00 -0.18 -9.69
CA ASP A 678 -34.68 0.79 -8.85
C ASP A 678 -33.70 1.59 -7.99
N LEU A 679 -32.67 0.93 -7.41
CA LEU A 679 -31.59 1.62 -6.70
C LEU A 679 -30.88 2.63 -7.62
N LEU A 680 -30.48 2.24 -8.83
CA LEU A 680 -29.84 3.15 -9.80
C LEU A 680 -30.74 4.36 -10.13
N ARG A 681 -32.01 4.12 -10.42
CA ARG A 681 -33.02 5.16 -10.67
C ARG A 681 -33.15 6.11 -9.46
N ALA A 682 -33.28 5.54 -8.27
CA ALA A 682 -33.40 6.30 -7.03
C ALA A 682 -32.13 7.13 -6.73
N VAL A 683 -30.95 6.60 -7.04
CA VAL A 683 -29.68 7.34 -6.93
C VAL A 683 -29.67 8.54 -7.87
N ARG A 684 -30.03 8.34 -9.15
CA ARG A 684 -30.10 9.41 -10.14
C ARG A 684 -31.13 10.48 -9.78
N SER A 685 -32.24 10.09 -9.19
CA SER A 685 -33.27 11.03 -8.75
C SER A 685 -32.79 12.00 -7.66
N ARG A 686 -31.66 11.70 -6.95
CA ARG A 686 -31.06 12.61 -5.97
C ARG A 686 -30.39 13.85 -6.57
N ARG A 687 -30.53 14.06 -7.88
CA ARG A 687 -30.19 15.33 -8.56
C ARG A 687 -30.97 16.51 -8.02
N ASP A 688 -32.15 16.30 -7.44
CA ASP A 688 -32.99 17.31 -6.77
C ASP A 688 -32.39 17.77 -5.42
N VAL A 689 -31.42 17.04 -4.85
CA VAL A 689 -30.75 17.37 -3.58
C VAL A 689 -29.35 17.92 -3.87
N PRO A 690 -28.99 19.11 -3.35
CA PRO A 690 -27.65 19.65 -3.45
C PRO A 690 -26.60 18.67 -2.91
N GLU A 691 -25.45 18.56 -3.55
CA GLU A 691 -24.41 17.57 -3.22
C GLU A 691 -24.01 17.58 -1.74
N ALA A 692 -23.85 18.77 -1.15
CA ALA A 692 -23.48 18.92 0.25
C ALA A 692 -24.52 18.35 1.23
N LYS A 693 -25.80 18.27 0.82
CA LYS A 693 -26.90 17.76 1.65
C LYS A 693 -27.25 16.29 1.41
N ARG A 694 -26.62 15.66 0.40
CA ARG A 694 -26.85 14.23 0.13
C ARG A 694 -26.33 13.38 1.28
N VAL A 695 -27.19 12.53 1.79
CA VAL A 695 -26.85 11.59 2.87
C VAL A 695 -26.04 10.42 2.30
N PRO A 696 -24.88 10.05 2.87
CA PRO A 696 -24.15 8.85 2.45
C PRO A 696 -24.98 7.59 2.69
N PHE A 697 -24.98 6.70 1.71
CA PHE A 697 -25.69 5.43 1.75
C PHE A 697 -24.82 4.32 1.20
N ARG A 698 -24.86 3.10 1.77
CA ARG A 698 -24.06 1.97 1.33
C ARG A 698 -24.90 0.83 0.82
N ALA A 699 -24.53 0.24 -0.30
CA ALA A 699 -25.17 -0.94 -0.86
C ALA A 699 -24.21 -2.11 -0.85
N TYR A 700 -24.58 -3.21 -0.18
CA TYR A 700 -23.83 -4.45 -0.08
C TYR A 700 -24.50 -5.54 -0.92
N PHE A 701 -23.73 -6.17 -1.79
CA PHE A 701 -24.19 -7.27 -2.63
C PHE A 701 -23.33 -8.50 -2.38
N ASP A 702 -23.90 -9.51 -1.74
CA ASP A 702 -23.15 -10.74 -1.35
C ASP A 702 -22.75 -11.61 -2.55
N GLU A 703 -23.40 -11.43 -3.70
CA GLU A 703 -22.99 -12.06 -4.95
C GLU A 703 -23.17 -11.09 -6.12
N LEU A 704 -22.07 -10.51 -6.60
CA LEU A 704 -22.08 -9.56 -7.71
C LEU A 704 -22.62 -10.16 -9.02
N ILE A 705 -22.51 -11.47 -9.20
CA ILE A 705 -22.98 -12.14 -10.41
C ILE A 705 -24.51 -12.04 -10.54
N THR A 706 -25.23 -11.85 -9.45
CA THR A 706 -26.67 -11.62 -9.46
C THR A 706 -27.03 -10.27 -10.07
N LEU A 707 -26.11 -9.30 -9.99
CA LEU A 707 -26.24 -8.00 -10.64
C LEU A 707 -25.77 -8.00 -12.10
N THR A 708 -24.88 -8.93 -12.47
CA THR A 708 -24.29 -8.96 -13.82
C THR A 708 -25.18 -9.64 -14.86
N GLY A 709 -26.26 -10.24 -14.43
CA GLY A 709 -27.41 -10.44 -15.34
C GLY A 709 -27.95 -9.08 -15.85
N ALA A 710 -27.63 -7.96 -15.18
CA ALA A 710 -27.84 -6.61 -15.68
C ALA A 710 -26.81 -6.28 -16.77
N ALA A 711 -27.21 -5.54 -17.80
CA ALA A 711 -26.31 -5.17 -18.89
C ALA A 711 -24.98 -4.62 -18.36
N PRO A 712 -23.84 -5.01 -18.93
CA PRO A 712 -22.50 -4.57 -18.50
C PRO A 712 -22.40 -3.06 -18.33
N GLU A 713 -23.07 -2.32 -19.18
CA GLU A 713 -23.12 -0.86 -19.18
C GLU A 713 -23.79 -0.29 -17.92
N THR A 714 -24.76 -0.98 -17.36
CA THR A 714 -25.44 -0.55 -16.13
C THR A 714 -24.50 -0.57 -14.93
N ILE A 715 -23.66 -1.58 -14.80
CA ILE A 715 -22.71 -1.67 -13.71
C ILE A 715 -21.66 -0.57 -13.85
N ALA A 716 -21.16 -0.31 -15.06
CA ALA A 716 -20.26 0.81 -15.32
C ALA A 716 -20.91 2.15 -14.95
N ALA A 717 -22.16 2.36 -15.38
CA ALA A 717 -22.95 3.55 -15.03
C ALA A 717 -23.19 3.67 -13.51
N MET A 718 -23.44 2.56 -12.81
CA MET A 718 -23.55 2.55 -11.35
C MET A 718 -22.28 3.12 -10.69
N PHE A 719 -21.09 2.73 -11.15
CA PHE A 719 -19.85 3.19 -10.58
C PHE A 719 -19.60 4.68 -10.80
N GLU A 720 -19.98 5.20 -11.96
CA GLU A 720 -19.84 6.61 -12.28
C GLU A 720 -20.85 7.49 -11.52
N ASP A 721 -22.12 7.10 -11.54
CA ASP A 721 -23.20 7.88 -10.97
C ASP A 721 -23.24 7.80 -9.44
N PHE A 722 -23.01 6.63 -8.84
CA PHE A 722 -23.14 6.45 -7.40
C PHE A 722 -22.19 7.34 -6.62
N ARG A 723 -20.97 7.56 -7.11
CA ARG A 723 -20.02 8.49 -6.50
C ARG A 723 -20.58 9.89 -6.36
N LYS A 724 -21.19 10.43 -7.44
CA LYS A 724 -21.75 11.80 -7.48
C LYS A 724 -22.87 11.97 -6.46
N TYR A 725 -23.63 10.90 -6.22
CA TYR A 725 -24.81 10.93 -5.36
C TYR A 725 -24.56 10.39 -3.95
N ARG A 726 -23.31 10.20 -3.56
CA ARG A 726 -22.86 9.66 -2.25
C ARG A 726 -23.48 8.30 -1.92
N VAL A 727 -23.56 7.43 -2.91
CA VAL A 727 -23.88 6.01 -2.73
C VAL A 727 -22.62 5.20 -2.98
N HIS A 728 -22.30 4.32 -2.05
CA HIS A 728 -21.09 3.51 -2.06
C HIS A 728 -21.47 2.04 -2.19
N VAL A 729 -20.73 1.28 -2.97
CA VAL A 729 -21.05 -0.12 -3.25
C VAL A 729 -19.94 -1.03 -2.72
N HIS A 730 -20.35 -2.10 -2.06
CA HIS A 730 -19.50 -3.22 -1.69
C HIS A 730 -20.04 -4.48 -2.39
N GLY A 731 -19.31 -4.97 -3.38
CA GLY A 731 -19.66 -6.16 -4.12
C GLY A 731 -18.71 -7.32 -3.85
N MET A 732 -19.29 -8.50 -3.67
CA MET A 732 -18.51 -9.73 -3.46
C MET A 732 -18.76 -10.70 -4.60
N THR A 733 -17.72 -11.45 -4.99
CA THR A 733 -17.85 -12.51 -5.98
C THR A 733 -16.84 -13.64 -5.72
N GLN A 734 -17.21 -14.84 -6.15
CA GLN A 734 -16.28 -15.97 -6.06
C GLN A 734 -15.29 -15.98 -7.23
N LEU A 735 -15.69 -15.48 -8.40
CA LEU A 735 -14.91 -15.59 -9.62
C LEU A 735 -15.14 -14.38 -10.54
N LEU A 736 -14.18 -13.47 -10.57
CA LEU A 736 -14.19 -12.32 -11.48
C LEU A 736 -14.29 -12.71 -12.96
N ALA A 737 -13.75 -13.86 -13.34
CA ALA A 737 -13.77 -14.32 -14.74
C ALA A 737 -15.18 -14.58 -15.27
N ARG A 738 -16.18 -14.77 -14.40
CA ARG A 738 -17.59 -14.91 -14.81
C ARG A 738 -18.24 -13.59 -15.20
N LEU A 739 -17.61 -12.47 -14.84
CA LEU A 739 -18.09 -11.14 -15.23
C LEU A 739 -17.67 -10.84 -16.67
N PRO A 740 -18.53 -10.20 -17.47
CA PRO A 740 -18.15 -9.73 -18.79
C PRO A 740 -16.89 -8.86 -18.75
N GLY A 741 -16.04 -8.93 -19.77
CA GLY A 741 -14.75 -8.24 -19.83
C GLY A 741 -14.80 -6.76 -19.50
N PRO A 742 -15.69 -5.96 -20.11
CA PRO A 742 -15.83 -4.53 -19.81
C PRO A 742 -16.22 -4.24 -18.36
N VAL A 743 -17.13 -5.04 -17.78
CA VAL A 743 -17.54 -4.89 -16.37
C VAL A 743 -16.39 -5.17 -15.43
N ARG A 744 -15.62 -6.23 -15.68
CA ARG A 744 -14.46 -6.61 -14.90
C ARG A 744 -13.41 -5.51 -14.89
N LEU A 745 -13.09 -4.94 -16.04
CA LEU A 745 -12.16 -3.83 -16.15
C LEU A 745 -12.65 -2.59 -15.37
N SER A 746 -13.93 -2.21 -15.56
CA SER A 746 -14.52 -1.07 -14.84
C SER A 746 -14.50 -1.28 -13.33
N LEU A 747 -14.83 -2.48 -12.83
CA LEU A 747 -14.77 -2.83 -11.41
C LEU A 747 -13.38 -2.64 -10.82
N VAL A 748 -12.38 -3.20 -11.49
CA VAL A 748 -11.00 -3.19 -10.98
C VAL A 748 -10.40 -1.79 -11.02
N GLN A 749 -10.65 -1.03 -12.10
CA GLN A 749 -10.16 0.35 -12.24
C GLN A 749 -10.79 1.31 -11.22
N ASN A 750 -12.08 1.19 -10.96
CA ASN A 750 -12.81 2.11 -10.08
C ASN A 750 -12.81 1.69 -8.60
N ALA A 751 -12.34 0.49 -8.28
CA ALA A 751 -12.31 0.03 -6.89
C ALA A 751 -11.39 0.88 -6.02
N SER A 752 -11.95 1.52 -5.00
CA SER A 752 -11.19 2.18 -3.92
C SER A 752 -10.58 1.16 -2.96
N THR A 753 -11.22 -0.01 -2.84
CA THR A 753 -10.73 -1.18 -2.12
C THR A 753 -10.87 -2.41 -3.01
N LEU A 754 -9.75 -3.08 -3.27
CA LEU A 754 -9.71 -4.34 -3.98
C LEU A 754 -9.15 -5.39 -3.03
N ALA A 755 -9.96 -6.39 -2.70
CA ALA A 755 -9.63 -7.44 -1.74
C ALA A 755 -9.67 -8.82 -2.38
N SER A 756 -8.70 -9.67 -2.05
CA SER A 756 -8.68 -11.07 -2.44
C SER A 756 -8.45 -11.97 -1.24
N THR A 757 -9.26 -13.03 -1.12
CA THR A 757 -9.01 -14.15 -0.21
C THR A 757 -8.35 -15.30 -0.99
N ALA A 758 -8.04 -16.41 -0.32
CA ALA A 758 -7.59 -17.61 -0.98
C ALA A 758 -8.54 -18.05 -2.11
N GLY A 759 -7.98 -18.60 -3.18
CA GLY A 759 -8.75 -19.08 -4.34
C GLY A 759 -7.84 -19.79 -5.34
N SER A 760 -8.35 -20.08 -6.55
CA SER A 760 -7.49 -20.58 -7.62
C SER A 760 -6.61 -19.47 -8.17
N GLN A 761 -5.39 -19.78 -8.59
CA GLN A 761 -4.47 -18.80 -9.17
C GLN A 761 -5.09 -18.04 -10.36
N SER A 762 -5.83 -18.76 -11.21
CA SER A 762 -6.52 -18.15 -12.36
C SER A 762 -7.63 -17.17 -11.98
N ALA A 763 -8.29 -17.37 -10.82
CA ALA A 763 -9.30 -16.44 -10.31
C ALA A 763 -8.68 -15.19 -9.69
N ILE A 764 -7.48 -15.32 -9.12
CA ILE A 764 -6.76 -14.28 -8.40
C ILE A 764 -5.87 -13.43 -9.32
N ALA A 765 -5.33 -14.03 -10.41
CA ALA A 765 -4.41 -13.36 -11.32
C ALA A 765 -4.87 -11.98 -11.81
N PRO A 766 -6.13 -11.73 -12.17
CA PRO A 766 -6.58 -10.39 -12.57
C PRO A 766 -6.44 -9.34 -11.46
N ILE A 767 -6.47 -9.75 -10.19
CA ILE A 767 -6.33 -8.85 -9.05
C ILE A 767 -4.87 -8.59 -8.75
N THR A 768 -4.04 -9.64 -8.73
CA THR A 768 -2.60 -9.49 -8.47
C THR A 768 -1.90 -8.70 -9.56
N ALA A 769 -2.35 -8.80 -10.81
CA ALA A 769 -1.86 -7.98 -11.90
C ALA A 769 -2.03 -6.47 -11.63
N GLU A 770 -3.14 -6.04 -11.01
CA GLU A 770 -3.36 -4.65 -10.57
C GLU A 770 -2.42 -4.22 -9.43
N TRP A 771 -1.86 -5.16 -8.72
CA TRP A 771 -0.87 -4.93 -7.68
C TRP A 771 0.58 -5.05 -8.19
N GLY A 772 0.76 -5.24 -9.52
CA GLY A 772 2.08 -5.49 -10.12
C GLY A 772 2.64 -6.85 -9.72
N ASP A 773 1.77 -7.84 -9.54
CA ASP A 773 2.08 -9.22 -9.10
C ASP A 773 2.89 -9.30 -7.78
N GLN A 774 2.70 -8.33 -6.92
CA GLN A 774 3.30 -8.29 -5.57
C GLN A 774 2.22 -8.07 -4.51
N PRO A 775 1.77 -9.14 -3.79
CA PRO A 775 2.18 -10.54 -3.88
C PRO A 775 1.69 -11.23 -5.16
N GLY A 776 2.42 -12.24 -5.60
CA GLY A 776 2.02 -13.06 -6.74
C GLY A 776 0.76 -13.89 -6.48
N PRO A 777 0.10 -14.39 -7.52
CA PRO A 777 -1.15 -15.16 -7.38
C PRO A 777 -0.99 -16.45 -6.58
N ASP A 778 0.18 -17.04 -6.54
CA ASP A 778 0.54 -18.22 -5.74
C ASP A 778 0.50 -17.91 -4.23
N VAL A 779 1.02 -16.74 -3.83
CA VAL A 779 1.03 -16.31 -2.43
C VAL A 779 -0.38 -16.01 -1.93
N VAL A 780 -1.20 -15.35 -2.77
CA VAL A 780 -2.59 -15.05 -2.42
C VAL A 780 -3.45 -16.32 -2.39
N ALA A 781 -3.20 -17.27 -3.30
CA ALA A 781 -3.89 -18.56 -3.31
C ALA A 781 -3.65 -19.38 -2.05
N ALA A 782 -2.48 -19.24 -1.44
CA ALA A 782 -2.04 -19.95 -0.24
C ALA A 782 -2.47 -19.28 1.09
N LEU A 783 -3.29 -18.22 1.04
CA LEU A 783 -3.77 -17.55 2.25
C LEU A 783 -4.58 -18.50 3.16
N ASP A 784 -4.43 -18.29 4.45
CA ASP A 784 -5.26 -18.94 5.46
C ASP A 784 -6.71 -18.47 5.37
N ARG A 785 -7.62 -19.25 5.96
CA ARG A 785 -9.03 -18.88 6.04
C ARG A 785 -9.18 -17.55 6.79
N PHE A 786 -10.01 -16.65 6.26
CA PHE A 786 -10.25 -15.28 6.73
C PHE A 786 -9.12 -14.27 6.48
N ASP A 787 -7.99 -14.66 5.94
CA ASP A 787 -6.97 -13.70 5.53
C ASP A 787 -7.26 -13.13 4.14
N HIS A 788 -6.99 -11.86 3.99
CA HIS A 788 -7.18 -11.10 2.78
C HIS A 788 -5.90 -10.32 2.44
N TYR A 789 -5.54 -10.25 1.18
CA TYR A 789 -4.74 -9.14 0.69
C TYR A 789 -5.66 -8.05 0.16
N MET A 790 -5.38 -6.81 0.52
CA MET A 790 -6.21 -5.67 0.12
C MET A 790 -5.36 -4.48 -0.28
N SER A 791 -5.71 -3.84 -1.40
CA SER A 791 -5.32 -2.45 -1.66
C SER A 791 -6.45 -1.53 -1.19
N LEU A 792 -6.09 -0.47 -0.49
CA LEU A 792 -7.00 0.44 0.20
C LEU A 792 -6.72 1.89 -0.19
N THR A 793 -7.74 2.74 -0.19
CA THR A 793 -7.56 4.19 -0.39
C THR A 793 -7.61 4.90 0.97
N VAL A 794 -6.56 5.65 1.29
CA VAL A 794 -6.45 6.45 2.52
C VAL A 794 -5.76 7.76 2.20
N HIS A 795 -6.36 8.88 2.60
CA HIS A 795 -5.91 10.24 2.27
C HIS A 795 -5.73 10.45 0.75
N GLY A 796 -6.67 9.92 -0.04
CA GLY A 796 -6.65 10.01 -1.50
C GLY A 796 -5.55 9.19 -2.18
N ARG A 797 -4.80 8.37 -1.44
CA ARG A 797 -3.72 7.52 -1.97
C ARG A 797 -4.09 6.04 -1.86
N ARG A 798 -3.83 5.29 -2.92
CA ARG A 798 -3.96 3.83 -2.88
C ARG A 798 -2.76 3.23 -2.13
N ILE A 799 -3.04 2.53 -1.04
CA ILE A 799 -2.05 1.82 -0.23
C ILE A 799 -2.27 0.31 -0.38
N GLY A 800 -1.22 -0.47 -0.18
CA GLY A 800 -1.28 -1.92 -0.27
C GLY A 800 -0.67 -2.45 -1.56
N PRO A 801 -0.81 -3.76 -1.78
CA PRO A 801 -1.64 -4.68 -0.99
C PRO A 801 -1.12 -4.96 0.43
N VAL A 802 -2.02 -4.95 1.41
CA VAL A 802 -1.75 -5.23 2.82
C VAL A 802 -2.46 -6.52 3.22
N ARG A 803 -1.79 -7.41 3.97
CA ARG A 803 -2.43 -8.59 4.55
C ARG A 803 -3.24 -8.16 5.79
N ILE A 804 -4.53 -8.45 5.78
CA ILE A 804 -5.47 -8.13 6.84
C ILE A 804 -6.27 -9.41 7.14
N THR A 805 -6.39 -9.78 8.39
CA THR A 805 -7.29 -10.86 8.82
C THR A 805 -8.70 -10.30 8.88
N GLY A 806 -9.66 -10.97 8.23
CA GLY A 806 -11.07 -10.60 8.28
C GLY A 806 -11.58 -10.60 9.72
N PRO A 807 -12.44 -9.63 10.07
CA PRO A 807 -13.01 -9.58 11.40
C PRO A 807 -14.00 -10.74 11.59
N HIS A 808 -13.89 -11.44 12.69
CA HIS A 808 -14.92 -12.37 13.12
C HIS A 808 -15.89 -11.61 14.02
N LEU A 809 -17.20 -11.64 13.70
CA LEU A 809 -18.19 -10.82 14.41
C LEU A 809 -18.21 -11.10 15.91
N ASP A 810 -18.10 -12.37 16.32
CA ASP A 810 -18.10 -12.76 17.73
C ASP A 810 -16.88 -12.24 18.51
N ASP A 811 -15.77 -11.98 17.83
CA ASP A 811 -14.57 -11.41 18.46
C ASP A 811 -14.63 -9.88 18.49
N VAL A 812 -14.99 -9.26 17.35
CA VAL A 812 -14.92 -7.81 17.17
C VAL A 812 -16.08 -7.10 17.86
N PHE A 813 -17.29 -7.70 17.79
CA PHE A 813 -18.51 -7.11 18.32
C PHE A 813 -19.12 -7.88 19.49
N ALA A 814 -18.36 -8.76 20.16
CA ALA A 814 -18.81 -9.54 21.31
C ALA A 814 -19.55 -8.69 22.36
N ALA A 815 -19.02 -7.51 22.67
CA ALA A 815 -19.63 -6.59 23.65
C ALA A 815 -20.99 -6.01 23.22
N TYR A 816 -21.29 -6.07 21.92
CA TYR A 816 -22.51 -5.53 21.31
C TYR A 816 -23.54 -6.61 20.98
N ALA A 817 -23.20 -7.88 21.15
CA ALA A 817 -24.15 -8.96 20.91
C ALA A 817 -25.36 -8.92 21.89
N ARG A 818 -26.56 -9.01 21.35
CA ARG A 818 -27.82 -9.04 22.06
C ARG A 818 -28.71 -10.19 21.55
N PRO A 819 -28.31 -11.44 21.74
CA PRO A 819 -29.06 -12.59 21.23
C PRO A 819 -30.49 -12.69 21.82
N ASP A 820 -30.68 -12.27 23.07
CA ASP A 820 -31.99 -12.29 23.73
C ASP A 820 -32.99 -11.30 23.11
N ASN A 821 -32.49 -10.22 22.48
CA ASN A 821 -33.34 -9.24 21.82
C ASN A 821 -33.55 -9.55 20.32
N ALA A 822 -32.97 -10.63 19.79
CA ALA A 822 -33.00 -10.97 18.37
C ALA A 822 -34.42 -11.17 17.84
N ALA A 823 -35.23 -11.98 18.51
CA ALA A 823 -36.61 -12.30 18.06
C ALA A 823 -37.58 -11.10 18.14
N PRO A 824 -37.62 -10.27 19.20
CA PRO A 824 -38.40 -9.04 19.20
C PRO A 824 -37.93 -8.05 18.13
N PHE A 825 -36.64 -7.92 17.96
CA PHE A 825 -36.04 -7.02 16.97
C PHE A 825 -36.36 -7.44 15.53
N GLU A 826 -36.28 -8.73 15.20
CA GLU A 826 -36.68 -9.23 13.88
C GLU A 826 -38.15 -8.94 13.58
N ARG A 827 -39.03 -9.09 14.58
CA ARG A 827 -40.44 -8.72 14.42
C ARG A 827 -40.64 -7.22 14.17
N ALA A 828 -39.90 -6.37 14.87
CA ALA A 828 -39.92 -4.93 14.64
C ALA A 828 -39.42 -4.59 13.22
N ALA A 829 -38.31 -5.21 12.75
CA ALA A 829 -37.76 -5.04 11.41
C ALA A 829 -38.75 -5.48 10.32
N ARG A 830 -39.52 -6.55 10.53
CA ARG A 830 -40.59 -6.97 9.64
C ARG A 830 -41.77 -5.97 9.65
N THR A 831 -42.12 -5.44 10.80
CA THR A 831 -43.16 -4.39 10.93
C THR A 831 -42.76 -3.13 10.18
N THR A 832 -41.52 -2.67 10.33
CA THR A 832 -40.95 -1.52 9.61
C THR A 832 -40.96 -1.75 8.11
N ALA A 833 -40.72 -2.98 7.64
CA ALA A 833 -40.83 -3.37 6.24
C ALA A 833 -42.31 -3.51 5.78
N GLY A 834 -43.30 -3.21 6.61
CA GLY A 834 -44.74 -3.28 6.30
C GLY A 834 -45.18 -4.68 5.89
N THR A 835 -44.67 -5.71 6.55
CA THR A 835 -45.04 -7.09 6.23
C THR A 835 -46.48 -7.38 6.68
N ALA A 836 -47.20 -8.11 5.81
CA ALA A 836 -48.57 -8.59 6.10
C ALA A 836 -48.65 -10.10 5.79
N PRO A 837 -49.70 -10.79 6.27
CA PRO A 837 -49.89 -12.20 5.97
C PRO A 837 -49.92 -12.50 4.47
N LEU A 838 -49.21 -13.53 4.05
CA LEU A 838 -49.07 -13.91 2.64
C LEU A 838 -50.44 -14.11 1.97
N ASP A 839 -51.38 -14.75 2.64
CA ASP A 839 -52.72 -15.03 2.10
C ASP A 839 -53.52 -13.74 1.88
N GLU A 840 -53.38 -12.76 2.77
CA GLU A 840 -54.02 -11.46 2.63
C GLU A 840 -53.47 -10.71 1.43
N LEU A 841 -52.14 -10.63 1.33
CA LEU A 841 -51.48 -9.95 0.21
C LEU A 841 -51.76 -10.65 -1.13
N THR A 842 -51.79 -11.97 -1.13
CA THR A 842 -52.10 -12.74 -2.34
C THR A 842 -53.54 -12.53 -2.80
N THR A 843 -54.49 -12.46 -1.84
CA THR A 843 -55.89 -12.14 -2.12
C THR A 843 -56.07 -10.71 -2.66
N ARG A 844 -55.41 -9.74 -2.04
CA ARG A 844 -55.38 -8.36 -2.54
C ARG A 844 -54.79 -8.28 -3.93
N ALA A 845 -53.65 -8.94 -4.19
CA ALA A 845 -53.04 -8.96 -5.51
C ALA A 845 -53.91 -9.57 -6.61
N ARG A 846 -54.79 -10.55 -6.25
CA ARG A 846 -55.77 -11.12 -7.21
C ARG A 846 -56.93 -10.15 -7.49
N SER A 847 -57.45 -9.45 -6.49
CA SER A 847 -58.55 -8.48 -6.67
C SER A 847 -58.04 -7.16 -7.27
N GLN A 848 -56.74 -6.94 -7.43
CA GLN A 848 -56.22 -5.69 -7.94
C GLN A 848 -56.58 -5.46 -9.41
N LEU A 849 -56.76 -6.53 -10.20
CA LEU A 849 -57.19 -6.43 -11.59
C LEU A 849 -58.61 -5.81 -11.68
N ASP A 850 -59.52 -6.27 -10.81
CA ASP A 850 -60.87 -5.75 -10.79
C ASP A 850 -60.95 -4.28 -10.36
N ARG A 851 -60.11 -3.91 -9.36
CA ARG A 851 -59.99 -2.52 -8.90
C ARG A 851 -59.44 -1.59 -9.99
N ALA A 852 -58.34 -2.02 -10.65
CA ALA A 852 -57.76 -1.23 -11.73
C ALA A 852 -58.75 -1.09 -12.90
N SER A 853 -59.51 -2.14 -13.22
CA SER A 853 -60.55 -2.11 -14.26
C SER A 853 -61.67 -1.13 -13.90
N ALA A 854 -62.14 -1.17 -12.64
CA ALA A 854 -63.15 -0.22 -12.16
C ALA A 854 -62.68 1.25 -12.20
N PHE A 855 -61.44 1.47 -11.85
CA PHE A 855 -60.81 2.80 -11.96
C PHE A 855 -60.73 3.26 -13.42
N LEU A 856 -60.30 2.39 -14.36
CA LEU A 856 -60.21 2.72 -15.77
C LEU A 856 -61.57 3.04 -16.39
N THR A 857 -62.64 2.37 -15.98
CA THR A 857 -64.00 2.67 -16.43
C THR A 857 -64.43 4.07 -16.00
N GLN A 858 -64.00 4.58 -14.85
CA GLN A 858 -64.27 5.94 -14.38
C GLN A 858 -63.39 7.01 -15.04
N LEU A 859 -62.19 6.61 -15.50
CA LEU A 859 -61.24 7.49 -16.15
C LEU A 859 -61.58 7.72 -17.64
N ALA A 860 -62.26 6.77 -18.27
CA ALA A 860 -62.67 6.91 -19.66
C ALA A 860 -63.67 8.11 -19.78
N PRO A 861 -63.47 9.06 -20.71
CA PRO A 861 -64.43 10.12 -20.92
C PRO A 861 -65.78 9.46 -21.21
N ALA A 862 -66.86 9.99 -20.57
CA ALA A 862 -68.20 9.51 -20.82
C ALA A 862 -68.43 9.54 -22.33
N THR A 863 -68.58 8.37 -22.95
CA THR A 863 -68.97 8.27 -24.35
C THR A 863 -70.29 9.09 -24.51
N ALA A 864 -70.21 10.11 -25.32
CA ALA A 864 -71.45 10.86 -25.68
C ALA A 864 -72.48 9.81 -26.17
N PRO A 865 -73.76 9.93 -25.72
CA PRO A 865 -74.76 9.01 -26.13
C PRO A 865 -74.91 9.01 -27.65
N ASP A 866 -75.01 7.81 -28.24
CA ASP A 866 -75.22 7.50 -29.64
C ASP A 866 -76.22 8.47 -30.22
N SER A 867 -75.81 9.38 -31.10
CA SER A 867 -76.70 10.19 -31.90
C SER A 867 -77.34 9.22 -32.91
N GLN A 868 -78.64 9.03 -32.66
CA GLN A 868 -79.56 8.31 -33.49
C GLN A 868 -79.22 8.38 -34.98
N GLU A 869 -79.24 7.33 -35.65
CA GLU A 869 -79.42 7.15 -37.08
C GLU A 869 -80.58 8.00 -37.57
N LYS A 870 -80.30 9.09 -38.19
CA LYS A 870 -81.26 9.76 -39.04
C LYS A 870 -81.15 9.08 -40.41
N THR A 871 -82.12 8.11 -40.64
CA THR A 871 -82.47 7.59 -41.93
C THR A 871 -82.98 8.74 -42.78
N TYR A 872 -82.25 9.12 -43.85
CA TYR A 872 -82.82 9.91 -45.00
C TYR A 872 -83.11 8.94 -46.11
N LYS A 873 -84.42 8.98 -46.52
CA LYS A 873 -84.99 8.37 -47.73
C LYS A 873 -84.36 8.90 -48.98
#